data_508bb41d2079f989e77610c6d936018d
#
_entry.id   508bb41d2079f989e77610c6d936018d
#
_cell.length_a   1.000
_cell.length_b   1.000
_cell.length_c   1.000
_cell.angle_alpha   90.00
_cell.angle_beta   90.00
_cell.angle_gamma   90.00
#
_symmetry.space_group_name_H-M   'P 1'
#
loop_
_entity.id
_entity.type
_entity.pdbx_description
1 polymer ?
#
loop_
_entity_poly.entity_id
_entity_poly.type
_entity_poly.pdbx_seq_one_letter_code
_entity_poly.pdbx_strand_id
1 'polypeptide(L)'
;MVGTIFAFAVMFFFRWAFGFDELWKGQAYATAIATFASLGFVIGIGNFDWWWRYLRGKHVDYEDHSLHGARTFRDYFRVNTDHKVIGVQYLIVVLFFFVIGGIFAELVRLELSQPGQTIADGETYNGFFSVHATLMIFLFVIPAFAGLANYILPIMIGAKDMAFPRLNALSLWLLIPAGVMMSVSPLFGAFSSGWTAYPPLALQGTTGQTLFEVGVQFAGASSIATALNFLVTIATMRAPGMTVWRMPLLVWANATTSALVVFGTPFIAGSQFMTMFDRVAGTNFFNAGQGGDVIMYQHVFWFYSHPAVYIMMLPGFGIISEVLATFSRKPLFGYRALAFSTVAIAVLGFGVWAHHMFVSGMAGWLRIPMMITTIIIAVPTGVKVFSWLGTIWEGKLHLKTPMMWALGFLFTFVIGGLSGVFLGTLPIDIQLTDTYFVVAHIHYVFFGGSVFTIFAGIYYWFPKMTGRMYNERLGHVHFWLTFVGFNATFFPMHWLGIQGMPRRVADYDERFADLNMFISIANLGMVIGTAVFFYNFAYSWARGPRAPWNPWRSRTMEWLVSSPPSLFNFDATPQVVGGPYQYGIPGARHAVVFAGEELGGGELTETEKRTILVVASETVASSSLLDEIRERAQEGVWRFTLVVPAEGSGHRAAERRMQVALAVLAADGVDASGTVVEGGPILAVQRVLADEPAQEIMIATYPTGTSRWMTQDVIDRIRKLTDLAVTRVVVTTDDARKPVASRAVSQVAVIANDTLGSDALLEALQERADERPMHAVVLCPLSLDGPGWTDEAERVRTEAAARARATMAQLQRAGISVRGEVIDGDPVEAARIARDSFHADVVLVCSFRGRDHSDDVLPGVQAAAGGATVEHVIVDAEAPTAPTGS
;
A
#
# COMPACT_ATOMS: atom_id res chain seq x y z
N MET A 1 -13.14 2.32 -39.93
CA MET A 1 -13.51 2.54 -41.35
C MET A 1 -12.30 2.81 -42.26
N VAL A 2 -11.49 3.86 -42.08
CA VAL A 2 -10.31 4.13 -42.93
C VAL A 2 -9.32 2.96 -42.95
N GLY A 3 -8.93 2.44 -41.79
CA GLY A 3 -8.03 1.29 -41.69
C GLY A 3 -8.61 0.00 -42.33
N THR A 4 -9.90 -0.20 -42.24
CA THR A 4 -10.58 -1.32 -42.91
C THR A 4 -10.53 -1.15 -44.43
N ILE A 5 -10.82 0.06 -44.96
CA ILE A 5 -10.71 0.35 -46.40
C ILE A 5 -9.26 0.14 -46.86
N PHE A 6 -8.28 0.59 -46.06
CA PHE A 6 -6.87 0.37 -46.38
C PHE A 6 -6.49 -1.12 -46.38
N ALA A 7 -7.06 -1.93 -45.48
CA ALA A 7 -6.86 -3.37 -45.50
C ALA A 7 -7.32 -4.02 -46.82
N PHE A 8 -8.49 -3.60 -47.35
CA PHE A 8 -8.95 -4.06 -48.66
C PHE A 8 -7.99 -3.66 -49.78
N ALA A 9 -7.53 -2.40 -49.79
CA ALA A 9 -6.58 -1.92 -50.78
C ALA A 9 -5.26 -2.71 -50.76
N VAL A 10 -4.75 -3.00 -49.59
CA VAL A 10 -3.53 -3.82 -49.41
C VAL A 10 -3.76 -5.24 -49.92
N MET A 11 -4.91 -5.86 -49.60
CA MET A 11 -5.24 -7.21 -50.11
C MET A 11 -5.39 -7.26 -51.62
N PHE A 12 -6.03 -6.23 -52.26
CA PHE A 12 -6.07 -6.09 -53.69
C PHE A 12 -4.72 -5.97 -54.33
N PHE A 13 -3.81 -5.17 -53.71
CA PHE A 13 -2.42 -5.00 -54.17
C PHE A 13 -1.67 -6.32 -54.11
N PHE A 14 -1.71 -7.03 -52.99
CA PHE A 14 -1.02 -8.32 -52.81
C PHE A 14 -1.55 -9.39 -53.79
N ARG A 15 -2.85 -9.42 -54.03
CA ARG A 15 -3.44 -10.30 -55.04
C ARG A 15 -2.89 -10.01 -56.45
N TRP A 16 -2.88 -8.72 -56.79
CA TRP A 16 -2.38 -8.28 -58.09
C TRP A 16 -0.88 -8.54 -58.27
N ALA A 17 -0.09 -8.23 -57.27
CA ALA A 17 1.38 -8.31 -57.32
C ALA A 17 1.91 -9.75 -57.17
N PHE A 18 1.24 -10.60 -56.39
CA PHE A 18 1.74 -11.93 -55.97
C PHE A 18 0.77 -13.09 -56.35
N GLY A 19 -0.33 -12.83 -57.02
CA GLY A 19 -1.20 -13.89 -57.50
C GLY A 19 -2.03 -14.62 -56.46
N PHE A 20 -2.35 -13.99 -55.32
CA PHE A 20 -3.25 -14.58 -54.33
C PHE A 20 -4.64 -14.74 -54.89
N ASP A 21 -5.12 -15.98 -55.06
CA ASP A 21 -6.34 -16.28 -55.87
C ASP A 21 -7.66 -15.97 -55.14
N GLU A 22 -7.69 -15.86 -53.82
CA GLU A 22 -8.93 -15.64 -53.08
C GLU A 22 -8.96 -14.32 -52.32
N LEU A 23 -9.69 -13.31 -52.79
CA LEU A 23 -9.79 -11.99 -52.19
C LEU A 23 -10.58 -11.96 -50.87
N TRP A 24 -11.66 -12.74 -50.79
CA TRP A 24 -12.64 -12.70 -49.72
C TRP A 24 -12.65 -13.95 -48.83
N LYS A 25 -11.68 -14.82 -48.99
CA LYS A 25 -11.56 -16.07 -48.22
C LYS A 25 -10.19 -16.21 -47.59
N GLY A 26 -10.19 -16.90 -46.46
CA GLY A 26 -8.97 -17.33 -45.76
C GLY A 26 -8.44 -16.36 -44.71
N GLN A 27 -7.45 -16.83 -44.04
CA GLN A 27 -6.85 -16.18 -42.85
C GLN A 27 -6.05 -14.93 -43.20
N ALA A 28 -5.49 -14.83 -44.40
CA ALA A 28 -4.75 -13.66 -44.90
C ALA A 28 -5.60 -12.38 -44.85
N TYR A 29 -6.87 -12.51 -45.26
CA TYR A 29 -7.82 -11.41 -45.26
C TYR A 29 -8.20 -10.99 -43.83
N ALA A 30 -8.49 -11.94 -42.94
CA ALA A 30 -8.75 -11.67 -41.53
C ALA A 30 -7.56 -10.97 -40.84
N THR A 31 -6.33 -11.42 -41.11
CA THR A 31 -5.08 -10.82 -40.61
C THR A 31 -4.94 -9.36 -41.07
N ALA A 32 -5.15 -9.09 -42.34
CA ALA A 32 -5.05 -7.73 -42.88
C ALA A 32 -6.09 -6.79 -42.24
N ILE A 33 -7.35 -7.22 -42.12
CA ILE A 33 -8.41 -6.42 -41.49
C ILE A 33 -8.07 -6.18 -40.02
N ALA A 34 -7.77 -7.22 -39.25
CA ALA A 34 -7.44 -7.10 -37.83
C ALA A 34 -6.28 -6.12 -37.59
N THR A 35 -5.23 -6.20 -38.43
CA THR A 35 -4.06 -5.32 -38.31
C THR A 35 -4.38 -3.88 -38.69
N PHE A 36 -4.89 -3.65 -39.90
CA PHE A 36 -5.05 -2.27 -40.41
C PHE A 36 -6.26 -1.55 -39.83
N ALA A 37 -7.31 -2.26 -39.42
CA ALA A 37 -8.42 -1.63 -38.70
C ALA A 37 -7.97 -1.17 -37.30
N SER A 38 -7.14 -1.96 -36.62
CA SER A 38 -6.57 -1.61 -35.32
C SER A 38 -5.59 -0.42 -35.42
N LEU A 39 -4.70 -0.41 -36.40
CA LEU A 39 -3.83 0.75 -36.68
C LEU A 39 -4.65 1.98 -37.05
N GLY A 40 -5.66 1.81 -37.89
CA GLY A 40 -6.60 2.90 -38.28
C GLY A 40 -7.37 3.46 -37.08
N PHE A 41 -7.70 2.63 -36.10
CA PHE A 41 -8.30 3.08 -34.84
C PHE A 41 -7.32 3.97 -34.07
N VAL A 42 -6.10 3.51 -33.84
CA VAL A 42 -5.08 4.24 -33.04
C VAL A 42 -4.70 5.57 -33.73
N ILE A 43 -4.64 5.59 -35.07
CA ILE A 43 -4.44 6.83 -35.84
C ILE A 43 -5.65 7.75 -35.72
N GLY A 44 -6.85 7.20 -35.86
CA GLY A 44 -8.10 7.96 -35.89
C GLY A 44 -8.48 8.65 -34.58
N ILE A 45 -8.00 8.16 -33.45
CA ILE A 45 -8.16 8.81 -32.13
C ILE A 45 -7.13 9.93 -31.87
N GLY A 46 -6.21 10.18 -32.80
CA GLY A 46 -5.24 11.29 -32.72
C GLY A 46 -3.90 10.97 -32.05
N ASN A 47 -3.61 9.70 -31.76
CA ASN A 47 -2.35 9.31 -31.12
C ASN A 47 -1.11 9.69 -31.95
N PHE A 48 -1.22 9.74 -33.28
CA PHE A 48 -0.13 10.05 -34.20
C PHE A 48 -0.06 11.51 -34.64
N ASP A 49 -0.99 12.38 -34.20
CA ASP A 49 -1.12 13.76 -34.68
C ASP A 49 0.16 14.58 -34.51
N TRP A 50 0.84 14.42 -33.37
CA TRP A 50 2.08 15.12 -33.06
C TRP A 50 3.21 14.70 -34.01
N TRP A 51 3.46 13.39 -34.20
CA TRP A 51 4.47 12.86 -35.12
C TRP A 51 4.17 13.23 -36.57
N TRP A 52 2.89 13.20 -36.96
CA TRP A 52 2.47 13.61 -38.27
C TRP A 52 2.71 15.09 -38.55
N ARG A 53 2.47 15.96 -37.58
CA ARG A 53 2.82 17.40 -37.68
C ARG A 53 4.33 17.60 -37.76
N TYR A 54 5.11 16.92 -36.94
CA TYR A 54 6.58 16.96 -36.98
C TYR A 54 7.13 16.50 -38.32
N LEU A 55 6.70 15.37 -38.88
CA LEU A 55 7.13 14.82 -40.16
C LEU A 55 6.79 15.78 -41.35
N ARG A 56 5.76 16.61 -41.20
CA ARG A 56 5.39 17.65 -42.21
C ARG A 56 6.14 18.97 -42.00
N GLY A 57 7.15 19.01 -41.15
CA GLY A 57 7.94 20.23 -40.88
C GLY A 57 7.17 21.31 -40.13
N LYS A 58 6.04 20.98 -39.48
CA LYS A 58 5.33 21.93 -38.62
C LYS A 58 6.04 22.03 -37.30
N HIS A 59 6.09 23.24 -36.72
CA HIS A 59 6.56 23.42 -35.36
C HIS A 59 5.71 22.59 -34.39
N VAL A 60 6.35 21.83 -33.57
CA VAL A 60 5.72 21.06 -32.45
C VAL A 60 6.50 21.37 -31.19
N ASP A 61 5.78 21.74 -30.14
CA ASP A 61 6.41 21.97 -28.84
C ASP A 61 6.88 20.62 -28.26
N TYR A 62 8.12 20.60 -27.79
CA TYR A 62 8.71 19.42 -27.18
C TYR A 62 8.00 19.08 -25.86
N GLU A 63 7.57 20.10 -25.13
CA GLU A 63 6.79 20.03 -23.89
C GLU A 63 5.31 20.41 -24.15
N ASP A 64 4.66 19.75 -25.11
CA ASP A 64 3.24 19.98 -25.39
C ASP A 64 2.35 19.40 -24.29
N HIS A 65 1.87 20.25 -23.42
CA HIS A 65 0.95 19.93 -22.33
C HIS A 65 -0.53 20.07 -22.71
N SER A 66 -0.87 20.24 -23.97
CA SER A 66 -2.24 20.45 -24.42
C SER A 66 -3.21 19.28 -24.12
N LEU A 67 -2.65 18.06 -23.97
CA LEU A 67 -3.39 16.83 -23.64
C LEU A 67 -3.10 16.34 -22.21
N HIS A 68 -2.56 17.20 -21.33
CA HIS A 68 -2.11 16.82 -20.01
C HIS A 68 -3.18 17.06 -18.95
N GLY A 69 -3.33 16.09 -18.02
CA GLY A 69 -4.29 16.13 -16.91
C GLY A 69 -5.72 15.72 -17.27
N ALA A 70 -6.52 15.46 -16.26
CA ALA A 70 -7.95 15.17 -16.37
C ALA A 70 -8.73 16.18 -15.52
N ARG A 71 -9.65 16.91 -16.16
CA ARG A 71 -10.58 17.86 -15.51
C ARG A 71 -11.97 17.25 -15.30
N THR A 72 -12.33 16.27 -16.12
CA THR A 72 -13.62 15.59 -16.11
C THR A 72 -13.45 14.10 -16.22
N PHE A 73 -14.45 13.33 -15.79
CA PHE A 73 -14.48 11.87 -15.94
C PHE A 73 -14.31 11.41 -17.41
N ARG A 74 -14.74 12.23 -18.38
CA ARG A 74 -14.59 11.92 -19.82
C ARG A 74 -13.15 11.93 -20.30
N ASP A 75 -12.26 12.63 -19.62
CA ASP A 75 -10.84 12.74 -19.99
C ASP A 75 -10.09 11.40 -19.78
N TYR A 76 -10.62 10.53 -18.93
CA TYR A 76 -10.12 9.15 -18.76
C TYR A 76 -10.50 8.22 -19.94
N PHE A 77 -11.27 8.68 -20.92
CA PHE A 77 -11.65 7.92 -22.13
C PHE A 77 -11.13 8.57 -23.42
N ARG A 78 -10.13 9.44 -23.32
CA ARG A 78 -9.49 10.13 -24.44
C ARG A 78 -7.99 9.94 -24.40
N VAL A 79 -7.32 10.23 -25.52
CA VAL A 79 -5.86 10.31 -25.55
C VAL A 79 -5.40 11.38 -24.57
N ASN A 80 -4.48 11.01 -23.70
CA ASN A 80 -3.90 11.88 -22.68
C ASN A 80 -2.40 11.61 -22.60
N THR A 81 -1.62 12.59 -22.16
CA THR A 81 -0.16 12.48 -22.04
C THR A 81 0.32 12.50 -20.59
N ASP A 82 -0.56 12.77 -19.61
CA ASP A 82 -0.24 12.73 -18.20
C ASP A 82 -0.14 11.26 -17.73
N HIS A 83 1.01 10.90 -17.18
CA HIS A 83 1.26 9.54 -16.69
C HIS A 83 0.26 9.06 -15.64
N LYS A 84 -0.30 9.97 -14.81
CA LYS A 84 -1.31 9.65 -13.80
C LYS A 84 -2.64 9.26 -14.44
N VAL A 85 -3.06 10.02 -15.44
CA VAL A 85 -4.27 9.74 -16.20
C VAL A 85 -4.14 8.42 -16.94
N ILE A 86 -3.00 8.22 -17.64
CA ILE A 86 -2.70 6.97 -18.34
C ILE A 86 -2.67 5.78 -17.37
N GLY A 87 -2.08 5.94 -16.17
CA GLY A 87 -2.08 4.90 -15.15
C GLY A 87 -3.49 4.47 -14.72
N VAL A 88 -4.40 5.44 -14.52
CA VAL A 88 -5.82 5.16 -14.21
C VAL A 88 -6.54 4.52 -15.43
N GLN A 89 -6.27 5.00 -16.64
CA GLN A 89 -6.81 4.40 -17.87
C GLN A 89 -6.39 2.93 -18.00
N TYR A 90 -5.11 2.60 -17.74
CA TYR A 90 -4.64 1.21 -17.67
C TYR A 90 -5.45 0.40 -16.67
N LEU A 91 -5.61 0.89 -15.44
CA LEU A 91 -6.37 0.17 -14.41
C LEU A 91 -7.82 -0.07 -14.80
N ILE A 92 -8.49 0.90 -15.44
CA ILE A 92 -9.86 0.72 -15.96
C ILE A 92 -9.89 -0.39 -17.01
N VAL A 93 -8.98 -0.35 -17.98
CA VAL A 93 -8.92 -1.32 -19.10
C VAL A 93 -8.61 -2.73 -18.59
N VAL A 94 -7.61 -2.87 -17.72
CA VAL A 94 -7.21 -4.19 -17.22
C VAL A 94 -8.26 -4.80 -16.29
N LEU A 95 -8.93 -4.01 -15.46
CA LEU A 95 -10.02 -4.49 -14.62
C LEU A 95 -11.24 -4.91 -15.46
N PHE A 96 -11.49 -4.25 -16.57
CA PHE A 96 -12.52 -4.67 -17.54
C PHE A 96 -12.18 -6.05 -18.12
N PHE A 97 -10.95 -6.27 -18.62
CA PHE A 97 -10.53 -7.56 -19.15
C PHE A 97 -10.40 -8.64 -18.06
N PHE A 98 -10.08 -8.26 -16.81
CA PHE A 98 -10.15 -9.17 -15.67
C PHE A 98 -11.56 -9.75 -15.46
N VAL A 99 -12.59 -8.91 -15.57
CA VAL A 99 -13.99 -9.38 -15.47
C VAL A 99 -14.34 -10.32 -16.62
N ILE A 100 -13.99 -9.95 -17.86
CA ILE A 100 -14.27 -10.82 -19.03
C ILE A 100 -13.55 -12.15 -18.91
N GLY A 101 -12.25 -12.14 -18.63
CA GLY A 101 -11.47 -13.36 -18.42
C GLY A 101 -11.97 -14.20 -17.22
N GLY A 102 -12.46 -13.53 -16.17
CA GLY A 102 -13.12 -14.17 -15.03
C GLY A 102 -14.42 -14.90 -15.44
N ILE A 103 -15.25 -14.28 -16.27
CA ILE A 103 -16.48 -14.94 -16.80
C ILE A 103 -16.12 -16.22 -17.56
N PHE A 104 -15.07 -16.20 -18.41
CA PHE A 104 -14.61 -17.42 -19.07
C PHE A 104 -14.08 -18.48 -18.10
N ALA A 105 -13.46 -18.08 -16.97
CA ALA A 105 -13.08 -19.01 -15.91
C ALA A 105 -14.30 -19.66 -15.25
N GLU A 106 -15.36 -18.88 -15.00
CA GLU A 106 -16.61 -19.41 -14.45
C GLU A 106 -17.29 -20.40 -15.40
N LEU A 107 -17.26 -20.13 -16.72
CA LEU A 107 -17.78 -21.06 -17.72
C LEU A 107 -16.98 -22.37 -17.71
N VAL A 108 -15.64 -22.31 -17.59
CA VAL A 108 -14.80 -23.51 -17.40
C VAL A 108 -15.20 -24.27 -16.12
N ARG A 109 -15.42 -23.57 -15.02
CA ARG A 109 -15.82 -24.25 -13.75
C ARG A 109 -17.22 -24.81 -13.79
N LEU A 110 -18.14 -24.14 -14.50
CA LEU A 110 -19.49 -24.63 -14.68
C LEU A 110 -19.53 -25.91 -15.52
N GLU A 111 -18.75 -25.96 -16.62
CA GLU A 111 -18.62 -27.19 -17.43
C GLU A 111 -18.07 -28.36 -16.59
N LEU A 112 -17.02 -28.09 -15.79
CA LEU A 112 -16.36 -29.12 -14.98
C LEU A 112 -17.04 -29.37 -13.61
N SER A 113 -18.23 -28.84 -13.37
CA SER A 113 -18.94 -29.08 -12.11
C SER A 113 -19.42 -30.53 -11.97
N GLN A 114 -19.68 -31.19 -13.10
CA GLN A 114 -20.13 -32.60 -13.21
C GLN A 114 -19.40 -33.30 -14.36
N PRO A 115 -19.23 -34.62 -14.29
CA PRO A 115 -18.76 -35.42 -15.45
C PRO A 115 -19.75 -35.34 -16.60
N GLY A 116 -19.23 -35.54 -17.83
CA GLY A 116 -19.98 -35.42 -19.05
C GLY A 116 -20.15 -33.96 -19.53
N GLN A 117 -20.87 -33.77 -20.62
CA GLN A 117 -21.14 -32.46 -21.18
C GLN A 117 -22.20 -31.74 -20.32
N THR A 118 -21.86 -30.58 -19.74
CA THR A 118 -22.76 -29.80 -18.90
C THR A 118 -23.38 -28.62 -19.67
N ILE A 119 -22.57 -27.71 -20.22
CA ILE A 119 -23.01 -26.49 -20.90
C ILE A 119 -22.37 -26.30 -22.28
N ALA A 120 -21.22 -26.98 -22.55
CA ALA A 120 -20.43 -26.76 -23.76
C ALA A 120 -19.92 -28.08 -24.32
N ASP A 121 -19.78 -28.16 -25.65
CA ASP A 121 -19.00 -29.22 -26.28
C ASP A 121 -17.50 -29.00 -26.09
N GLY A 122 -16.67 -29.99 -26.43
CA GLY A 122 -15.23 -29.95 -26.24
C GLY A 122 -14.54 -28.80 -26.98
N GLU A 123 -15.03 -28.40 -28.16
CA GLU A 123 -14.46 -27.28 -28.92
C GLU A 123 -14.78 -25.92 -28.26
N THR A 124 -16.02 -25.70 -27.85
CA THR A 124 -16.46 -24.52 -27.13
C THR A 124 -15.74 -24.39 -25.80
N TYR A 125 -15.61 -25.49 -25.04
CA TYR A 125 -14.84 -25.51 -23.81
C TYR A 125 -13.37 -25.14 -24.02
N ASN A 126 -12.73 -25.65 -25.09
CA ASN A 126 -11.37 -25.26 -25.44
C ASN A 126 -11.26 -23.75 -25.69
N GLY A 127 -12.26 -23.15 -26.30
CA GLY A 127 -12.37 -21.71 -26.44
C GLY A 127 -12.42 -20.98 -25.09
N PHE A 128 -13.18 -21.50 -24.11
CA PHE A 128 -13.29 -20.86 -22.80
C PHE A 128 -11.95 -20.77 -22.09
N PHE A 129 -11.22 -21.88 -21.93
CA PHE A 129 -9.93 -21.82 -21.23
C PHE A 129 -8.87 -21.06 -22.02
N SER A 130 -8.92 -21.09 -23.36
CA SER A 130 -7.98 -20.36 -24.21
C SER A 130 -8.13 -18.85 -24.04
N VAL A 131 -9.36 -18.34 -24.11
CA VAL A 131 -9.65 -16.91 -23.91
C VAL A 131 -9.38 -16.48 -22.47
N HIS A 132 -9.81 -17.30 -21.49
CA HIS A 132 -9.47 -17.03 -20.08
C HIS A 132 -7.97 -16.80 -19.89
N ALA A 133 -7.15 -17.77 -20.25
CA ALA A 133 -5.72 -17.70 -20.06
C ALA A 133 -5.07 -16.52 -20.80
N THR A 134 -5.50 -16.26 -22.02
CA THR A 134 -4.98 -15.18 -22.87
C THR A 134 -5.28 -13.80 -22.28
N LEU A 135 -6.53 -13.56 -21.87
CA LEU A 135 -6.91 -12.28 -21.26
C LEU A 135 -6.22 -12.06 -19.91
N MET A 136 -6.13 -13.10 -19.08
CA MET A 136 -5.50 -12.98 -17.78
C MET A 136 -4.00 -12.67 -17.86
N ILE A 137 -3.29 -13.28 -18.82
CA ILE A 137 -1.84 -13.08 -18.99
C ILE A 137 -1.54 -11.73 -19.67
N PHE A 138 -2.09 -11.51 -20.87
CA PHE A 138 -1.67 -10.40 -21.74
C PHE A 138 -2.44 -9.10 -21.49
N LEU A 139 -3.69 -9.18 -20.99
CA LEU A 139 -4.59 -8.03 -20.87
C LEU A 139 -4.89 -7.64 -19.42
N PHE A 140 -4.56 -8.49 -18.46
CA PHE A 140 -4.77 -8.18 -17.05
C PHE A 140 -3.45 -8.10 -16.26
N VAL A 141 -2.76 -9.21 -16.00
CA VAL A 141 -1.65 -9.22 -15.05
C VAL A 141 -0.50 -8.31 -15.48
N ILE A 142 0.01 -8.48 -16.70
CA ILE A 142 1.16 -7.70 -17.21
C ILE A 142 0.81 -6.20 -17.25
N PRO A 143 -0.29 -5.76 -17.90
CA PRO A 143 -0.58 -4.34 -17.99
C PRO A 143 -1.14 -3.73 -16.70
N ALA A 144 -1.62 -4.50 -15.71
CA ALA A 144 -1.98 -3.99 -14.40
C ALA A 144 -0.77 -3.42 -13.66
N PHE A 145 0.35 -4.12 -13.70
CA PHE A 145 1.61 -3.61 -13.15
C PHE A 145 2.11 -2.39 -13.91
N ALA A 146 1.96 -2.38 -15.25
CA ALA A 146 2.28 -1.21 -16.06
C ALA A 146 1.40 0.00 -15.68
N GLY A 147 0.12 -0.19 -15.39
CA GLY A 147 -0.79 0.85 -14.95
C GLY A 147 -0.40 1.44 -13.59
N LEU A 148 -0.16 0.60 -12.60
CA LEU A 148 0.31 1.02 -11.29
C LEU A 148 1.66 1.75 -11.39
N ALA A 149 2.61 1.20 -12.15
CA ALA A 149 3.91 1.81 -12.36
C ALA A 149 3.81 3.14 -13.11
N ASN A 150 2.96 3.25 -14.14
CA ASN A 150 2.71 4.52 -14.83
C ASN A 150 2.29 5.61 -13.85
N TYR A 151 1.39 5.31 -12.92
CA TYR A 151 0.96 6.30 -11.95
C TYR A 151 2.06 6.65 -10.94
N ILE A 152 2.71 5.64 -10.36
CA ILE A 152 3.51 5.78 -9.13
C ILE A 152 5.01 6.01 -9.42
N LEU A 153 5.57 5.37 -10.44
CA LEU A 153 7.02 5.37 -10.68
C LEU A 153 7.61 6.77 -10.88
N PRO A 154 7.02 7.68 -11.72
CA PRO A 154 7.58 9.02 -11.86
C PRO A 154 7.60 9.78 -10.52
N ILE A 155 6.54 9.63 -9.71
CA ILE A 155 6.46 10.27 -8.40
C ILE A 155 7.51 9.69 -7.45
N MET A 156 7.69 8.36 -7.43
CA MET A 156 8.69 7.70 -6.57
C MET A 156 10.14 8.09 -6.89
N ILE A 157 10.42 8.46 -8.12
CA ILE A 157 11.77 8.87 -8.53
C ILE A 157 11.98 10.39 -8.59
N GLY A 158 10.93 11.17 -8.30
CA GLY A 158 10.98 12.64 -8.32
C GLY A 158 10.87 13.25 -9.72
N ALA A 159 10.37 12.50 -10.70
CA ALA A 159 10.14 12.97 -12.06
C ALA A 159 8.80 13.69 -12.19
N LYS A 160 8.76 14.71 -13.06
CA LYS A 160 7.51 15.45 -13.36
C LYS A 160 6.54 14.65 -14.23
N ASP A 161 7.07 13.80 -15.10
CA ASP A 161 6.31 12.92 -16.01
C ASP A 161 7.22 11.77 -16.49
N MET A 162 6.71 10.95 -17.41
CA MET A 162 7.48 9.95 -18.15
C MET A 162 8.37 10.62 -19.20
N ALA A 163 9.49 9.95 -19.58
CA ALA A 163 10.42 10.47 -20.58
C ALA A 163 9.77 10.68 -21.96
N PHE A 164 8.81 9.79 -22.31
CA PHE A 164 8.12 9.84 -23.60
C PHE A 164 6.59 9.80 -23.40
N PRO A 165 5.94 10.93 -23.05
CA PRO A 165 4.50 10.93 -22.70
C PRO A 165 3.59 10.46 -23.84
N ARG A 166 3.93 10.77 -25.12
CA ARG A 166 3.15 10.34 -26.26
C ARG A 166 3.32 8.85 -26.58
N LEU A 167 4.52 8.32 -26.41
CA LEU A 167 4.76 6.87 -26.50
C LEU A 167 4.01 6.12 -25.39
N ASN A 168 3.93 6.73 -24.21
CA ASN A 168 3.13 6.21 -23.09
C ASN A 168 1.63 6.13 -23.45
N ALA A 169 1.08 7.19 -24.05
CA ALA A 169 -0.29 7.18 -24.54
C ALA A 169 -0.50 6.10 -25.62
N LEU A 170 0.42 6.00 -26.58
CA LEU A 170 0.37 4.99 -27.65
C LEU A 170 0.35 3.57 -27.08
N SER A 171 1.16 3.28 -26.06
CA SER A 171 1.22 1.94 -25.45
C SER A 171 -0.14 1.50 -24.89
N LEU A 172 -0.84 2.38 -24.17
CA LEU A 172 -2.20 2.09 -23.69
C LEU A 172 -3.17 1.83 -24.84
N TRP A 173 -3.17 2.73 -25.87
CA TRP A 173 -4.17 2.65 -26.92
C TRP A 173 -3.95 1.49 -27.90
N LEU A 174 -2.75 0.91 -27.97
CA LEU A 174 -2.47 -0.37 -28.65
C LEU A 174 -3.07 -1.57 -27.89
N LEU A 175 -3.17 -1.50 -26.56
CA LEU A 175 -3.70 -2.58 -25.75
C LEU A 175 -5.22 -2.81 -25.97
N ILE A 176 -5.97 -1.75 -26.29
CA ILE A 176 -7.42 -1.82 -26.46
C ILE A 176 -7.82 -2.71 -27.64
N PRO A 177 -7.32 -2.51 -28.88
CA PRO A 177 -7.65 -3.40 -30.00
C PRO A 177 -7.14 -4.83 -29.75
N ALA A 178 -5.99 -5.03 -29.09
CA ALA A 178 -5.53 -6.35 -28.70
C ALA A 178 -6.58 -7.08 -27.83
N GLY A 179 -7.05 -6.42 -26.80
CA GLY A 179 -8.05 -6.98 -25.89
C GLY A 179 -9.41 -7.22 -26.56
N VAL A 180 -9.83 -6.32 -27.44
CA VAL A 180 -11.08 -6.52 -28.22
C VAL A 180 -10.95 -7.77 -29.11
N MET A 181 -9.86 -7.90 -29.90
CA MET A 181 -9.63 -9.05 -30.75
C MET A 181 -9.66 -10.38 -29.99
N MET A 182 -8.95 -10.43 -28.87
CA MET A 182 -8.89 -11.64 -28.03
C MET A 182 -10.26 -11.96 -27.39
N SER A 183 -10.99 -10.95 -26.92
CA SER A 183 -12.29 -11.14 -26.27
C SER A 183 -13.38 -11.59 -27.22
N VAL A 184 -13.36 -11.12 -28.48
CA VAL A 184 -14.36 -11.47 -29.47
C VAL A 184 -14.01 -12.71 -30.32
N SER A 185 -12.80 -13.26 -30.15
CA SER A 185 -12.30 -14.41 -30.89
C SER A 185 -13.27 -15.61 -30.90
N PRO A 186 -14.03 -15.94 -29.85
CA PRO A 186 -15.03 -17.01 -29.88
C PRO A 186 -16.16 -16.81 -30.91
N LEU A 187 -16.49 -15.56 -31.24
CA LEU A 187 -17.53 -15.25 -32.24
C LEU A 187 -17.09 -15.55 -33.67
N PHE A 188 -15.79 -15.76 -33.89
CA PHE A 188 -15.17 -16.07 -35.17
C PHE A 188 -14.60 -17.50 -35.24
N GLY A 189 -15.17 -18.38 -34.44
CA GLY A 189 -14.67 -19.72 -34.17
C GLY A 189 -13.59 -19.70 -33.09
N ALA A 190 -13.88 -20.35 -31.97
CA ALA A 190 -12.96 -20.43 -30.87
C ALA A 190 -11.61 -21.06 -31.29
N PHE A 191 -10.52 -20.56 -30.72
CA PHE A 191 -9.22 -21.21 -30.87
C PHE A 191 -8.98 -22.22 -29.76
N SER A 192 -8.64 -23.46 -30.16
CA SER A 192 -8.49 -24.59 -29.24
C SER A 192 -7.06 -24.78 -28.75
N SER A 193 -6.10 -23.99 -29.25
CA SER A 193 -4.66 -24.17 -29.01
C SER A 193 -4.18 -23.68 -27.64
N GLY A 194 -5.04 -23.01 -26.87
CA GLY A 194 -4.67 -22.33 -25.64
C GLY A 194 -3.74 -21.14 -25.88
N TRP A 195 -3.35 -20.43 -24.82
CA TRP A 195 -2.45 -19.27 -24.92
C TRP A 195 -1.04 -19.62 -25.45
N THR A 196 -0.64 -20.89 -25.38
CA THR A 196 0.65 -21.38 -25.89
C THR A 196 0.70 -21.55 -27.40
N ALA A 197 -0.47 -21.70 -28.05
CA ALA A 197 -0.63 -21.80 -29.50
C ALA A 197 0.34 -22.77 -30.19
N TYR A 198 0.46 -23.99 -29.68
CA TYR A 198 1.40 -24.98 -30.23
C TYR A 198 0.99 -25.49 -31.61
N PRO A 199 1.90 -25.43 -32.63
CA PRO A 199 1.76 -26.19 -33.85
C PRO A 199 1.84 -27.70 -33.52
N PRO A 200 1.13 -28.59 -34.29
CA PRO A 200 0.34 -28.24 -35.49
C PRO A 200 -1.08 -27.75 -35.24
N LEU A 201 -1.57 -27.80 -33.97
CA LEU A 201 -2.96 -27.42 -33.64
C LEU A 201 -3.23 -25.95 -33.99
N ALA A 202 -2.31 -25.03 -33.68
CA ALA A 202 -2.46 -23.61 -34.01
C ALA A 202 -2.49 -23.35 -35.53
N LEU A 203 -1.86 -24.21 -36.36
CA LEU A 203 -1.88 -24.08 -37.81
C LEU A 203 -3.26 -24.45 -38.42
N GLN A 204 -4.04 -25.28 -37.75
CA GLN A 204 -5.37 -25.74 -38.16
C GLN A 204 -6.51 -24.84 -37.65
N GLY A 205 -6.19 -23.84 -36.88
CA GLY A 205 -7.17 -23.03 -36.16
C GLY A 205 -8.06 -22.14 -37.04
N THR A 206 -9.11 -21.64 -36.44
CA THR A 206 -10.14 -20.76 -37.02
C THR A 206 -9.67 -19.31 -37.18
N THR A 207 -10.56 -18.43 -37.64
CA THR A 207 -10.33 -16.98 -37.62
C THR A 207 -10.12 -16.43 -36.19
N GLY A 208 -10.69 -17.08 -35.16
CA GLY A 208 -10.41 -16.76 -33.75
C GLY A 208 -8.94 -16.93 -33.40
N GLN A 209 -8.27 -17.96 -33.94
CA GLN A 209 -6.80 -18.14 -33.76
C GLN A 209 -6.01 -16.97 -34.38
N THR A 210 -6.43 -16.50 -35.56
CA THR A 210 -5.83 -15.31 -36.23
C THR A 210 -5.99 -14.04 -35.39
N LEU A 211 -7.18 -13.82 -34.82
CA LEU A 211 -7.42 -12.67 -33.93
C LEU A 211 -6.57 -12.71 -32.68
N PHE A 212 -6.33 -13.90 -32.12
CA PHE A 212 -5.39 -14.08 -31.02
C PHE A 212 -3.95 -13.74 -31.42
N GLU A 213 -3.45 -14.29 -32.56
CA GLU A 213 -2.08 -14.05 -33.03
C GLU A 213 -1.81 -12.56 -33.29
N VAL A 214 -2.71 -11.88 -34.00
CA VAL A 214 -2.61 -10.42 -34.23
C VAL A 214 -2.74 -9.65 -32.92
N GLY A 215 -3.64 -10.04 -32.03
CA GLY A 215 -3.81 -9.44 -30.70
C GLY A 215 -2.54 -9.49 -29.86
N VAL A 216 -1.82 -10.62 -29.88
CA VAL A 216 -0.52 -10.76 -29.19
C VAL A 216 0.50 -9.78 -29.75
N GLN A 217 0.54 -9.51 -31.07
CA GLN A 217 1.47 -8.53 -31.65
C GLN A 217 1.19 -7.10 -31.12
N PHE A 218 -0.09 -6.70 -31.05
CA PHE A 218 -0.47 -5.41 -30.51
C PHE A 218 -0.15 -5.29 -29.01
N ALA A 219 -0.44 -6.32 -28.23
CA ALA A 219 -0.08 -6.38 -26.81
C ALA A 219 1.45 -6.34 -26.59
N GLY A 220 2.21 -7.05 -27.43
CA GLY A 220 3.67 -7.04 -27.42
C GLY A 220 4.25 -5.67 -27.75
N ALA A 221 3.74 -5.00 -28.77
CA ALA A 221 4.14 -3.64 -29.14
C ALA A 221 3.83 -2.63 -28.02
N SER A 222 2.66 -2.75 -27.37
CA SER A 222 2.29 -1.97 -26.19
C SER A 222 3.29 -2.16 -25.05
N SER A 223 3.65 -3.41 -24.75
CA SER A 223 4.56 -3.75 -23.67
C SER A 223 5.98 -3.24 -23.91
N ILE A 224 6.51 -3.37 -25.15
CA ILE A 224 7.83 -2.84 -25.51
C ILE A 224 7.86 -1.31 -25.40
N ALA A 225 6.82 -0.62 -25.89
CA ALA A 225 6.72 0.84 -25.80
C ALA A 225 6.75 1.32 -24.33
N THR A 226 5.98 0.65 -23.46
CA THR A 226 5.97 0.92 -22.02
C THR A 226 7.32 0.65 -21.37
N ALA A 227 7.95 -0.48 -21.69
CA ALA A 227 9.21 -0.89 -21.09
C ALA A 227 10.37 0.06 -21.47
N LEU A 228 10.46 0.46 -22.74
CA LEU A 228 11.44 1.46 -23.19
C LEU A 228 11.24 2.78 -22.45
N ASN A 229 10.01 3.23 -22.31
CA ASN A 229 9.70 4.47 -21.61
C ASN A 229 10.11 4.40 -20.12
N PHE A 230 9.79 3.29 -19.42
CA PHE A 230 10.20 3.11 -18.02
C PHE A 230 11.73 3.08 -17.87
N LEU A 231 12.44 2.36 -18.72
CA LEU A 231 13.91 2.31 -18.66
C LEU A 231 14.53 3.69 -18.83
N VAL A 232 14.09 4.46 -19.83
CA VAL A 232 14.62 5.80 -20.08
C VAL A 232 14.26 6.74 -18.93
N THR A 233 13.01 6.71 -18.45
CA THR A 233 12.55 7.52 -17.32
C THR A 233 13.40 7.26 -16.07
N ILE A 234 13.58 5.98 -15.72
CA ILE A 234 14.39 5.60 -14.55
C ILE A 234 15.86 5.98 -14.76
N ALA A 235 16.40 5.84 -15.97
CA ALA A 235 17.80 6.15 -16.22
C ALA A 235 18.10 7.65 -16.17
N THR A 236 17.20 8.50 -16.72
CA THR A 236 17.49 9.91 -17.01
C THR A 236 16.78 10.91 -16.11
N MET A 237 15.67 10.53 -15.47
CA MET A 237 14.78 11.49 -14.78
C MET A 237 14.73 11.30 -13.25
N ARG A 238 15.63 10.53 -12.68
CA ARG A 238 15.71 10.41 -11.20
C ARG A 238 16.08 11.76 -10.56
N ALA A 239 15.44 12.04 -9.44
CA ALA A 239 15.76 13.21 -8.63
C ALA A 239 17.26 13.27 -8.27
N PRO A 240 17.85 14.47 -8.16
CA PRO A 240 19.21 14.64 -7.67
C PRO A 240 19.46 13.89 -6.37
N GLY A 241 20.60 13.21 -6.27
CA GLY A 241 20.95 12.40 -5.10
C GLY A 241 20.32 11.00 -5.05
N MET A 242 19.39 10.66 -5.93
CA MET A 242 18.85 9.29 -6.03
C MET A 242 19.82 8.41 -6.82
N THR A 243 20.82 7.89 -6.11
CA THR A 243 21.69 6.84 -6.63
C THR A 243 20.92 5.52 -6.77
N VAL A 244 21.47 4.56 -7.49
CA VAL A 244 20.84 3.22 -7.65
C VAL A 244 20.56 2.55 -6.29
N TRP A 245 21.39 2.78 -5.27
CA TRP A 245 21.23 2.24 -3.92
C TRP A 245 20.28 3.04 -3.01
N ARG A 246 19.70 4.11 -3.53
CA ARG A 246 18.64 4.90 -2.87
C ARG A 246 17.30 4.77 -3.57
N MET A 247 17.22 3.98 -4.65
CA MET A 247 15.96 3.70 -5.34
C MET A 247 15.06 2.79 -4.50
N PRO A 248 13.74 3.03 -4.42
CA PRO A 248 12.78 2.07 -3.90
C PRO A 248 12.83 0.73 -4.64
N LEU A 249 12.49 -0.39 -3.97
CA LEU A 249 12.54 -1.71 -4.61
C LEU A 249 11.52 -1.88 -5.73
N LEU A 250 10.42 -1.16 -5.71
CA LEU A 250 9.49 -1.11 -6.83
C LEU A 250 10.15 -0.54 -8.10
N VAL A 251 11.01 0.46 -7.95
CA VAL A 251 11.77 1.03 -9.08
C VAL A 251 12.78 0.02 -9.63
N TRP A 252 13.51 -0.70 -8.77
CA TRP A 252 14.38 -1.81 -9.17
C TRP A 252 13.61 -2.91 -9.92
N ALA A 253 12.44 -3.30 -9.39
CA ALA A 253 11.59 -4.32 -9.98
C ALA A 253 11.12 -3.90 -11.38
N ASN A 254 10.63 -2.67 -11.53
CA ASN A 254 10.18 -2.17 -12.83
C ASN A 254 11.31 -2.00 -13.85
N ALA A 255 12.51 -1.53 -13.43
CA ALA A 255 13.68 -1.46 -14.31
C ALA A 255 14.06 -2.85 -14.83
N THR A 256 14.15 -3.83 -13.92
CA THR A 256 14.49 -5.21 -14.27
C THR A 256 13.42 -5.87 -15.15
N THR A 257 12.15 -5.68 -14.83
CA THR A 257 11.03 -6.18 -15.64
C THR A 257 11.03 -5.56 -17.03
N SER A 258 11.27 -4.27 -17.13
CA SER A 258 11.33 -3.58 -18.42
C SER A 258 12.48 -4.11 -19.30
N ALA A 259 13.62 -4.44 -18.71
CA ALA A 259 14.69 -5.11 -19.44
C ALA A 259 14.24 -6.49 -19.95
N LEU A 260 13.57 -7.30 -19.11
CA LEU A 260 13.02 -8.60 -19.54
C LEU A 260 12.04 -8.44 -20.72
N VAL A 261 11.17 -7.43 -20.68
CA VAL A 261 10.19 -7.16 -21.76
C VAL A 261 10.91 -6.82 -23.06
N VAL A 262 11.88 -5.91 -23.03
CA VAL A 262 12.59 -5.46 -24.25
C VAL A 262 13.36 -6.62 -24.90
N PHE A 263 14.05 -7.44 -24.10
CA PHE A 263 14.84 -8.55 -24.63
C PHE A 263 13.98 -9.77 -24.97
N GLY A 264 12.94 -10.07 -24.21
CA GLY A 264 12.16 -11.29 -24.36
C GLY A 264 11.02 -11.18 -25.38
N THR A 265 10.25 -10.08 -25.40
CA THR A 265 9.05 -9.96 -26.24
C THR A 265 9.29 -10.22 -27.73
N PRO A 266 10.44 -9.88 -28.35
CA PRO A 266 10.71 -10.24 -29.75
C PRO A 266 10.60 -11.74 -30.04
N PHE A 267 10.90 -12.63 -29.09
CA PHE A 267 10.83 -14.07 -29.31
C PHE A 267 9.38 -14.58 -29.41
N ILE A 268 8.47 -14.12 -28.55
CA ILE A 268 7.06 -14.47 -28.69
C ILE A 268 6.47 -13.85 -29.96
N ALA A 269 6.81 -12.58 -30.25
CA ALA A 269 6.38 -11.95 -31.48
C ALA A 269 6.85 -12.76 -32.70
N GLY A 270 8.12 -13.19 -32.74
CA GLY A 270 8.67 -14.01 -33.81
C GLY A 270 7.96 -15.35 -33.96
N SER A 271 7.74 -16.10 -32.85
CA SER A 271 7.03 -17.37 -32.90
C SER A 271 5.60 -17.23 -33.44
N GLN A 272 4.88 -16.20 -33.02
CA GLN A 272 3.52 -15.93 -33.50
C GLN A 272 3.51 -15.44 -34.97
N PHE A 273 4.47 -14.62 -35.39
CA PHE A 273 4.61 -14.24 -36.81
C PHE A 273 4.88 -15.44 -37.69
N MET A 274 5.79 -16.34 -37.31
CA MET A 274 6.07 -17.56 -38.08
C MET A 274 4.83 -18.46 -38.18
N THR A 275 4.09 -18.65 -37.07
CA THR A 275 2.81 -19.38 -37.08
C THR A 275 1.80 -18.72 -38.03
N MET A 276 1.66 -17.39 -37.96
CA MET A 276 0.76 -16.64 -38.81
C MET A 276 1.16 -16.76 -40.30
N PHE A 277 2.44 -16.69 -40.65
CA PHE A 277 2.92 -16.87 -42.01
C PHE A 277 2.66 -18.29 -42.53
N ASP A 278 2.84 -19.33 -41.72
CA ASP A 278 2.46 -20.69 -42.10
C ASP A 278 0.97 -20.80 -42.44
N ARG A 279 0.11 -20.06 -41.72
CA ARG A 279 -1.34 -20.04 -41.91
C ARG A 279 -1.83 -19.19 -43.12
N VAL A 280 -1.18 -18.03 -43.32
CA VAL A 280 -1.68 -17.03 -44.28
C VAL A 280 -0.87 -16.93 -45.58
N ALA A 281 0.41 -17.27 -45.54
CA ALA A 281 1.35 -17.15 -46.65
C ALA A 281 1.89 -18.48 -47.17
N GLY A 282 1.49 -19.63 -46.56
CA GLY A 282 1.91 -20.95 -46.97
C GLY A 282 3.40 -21.26 -46.75
N THR A 283 4.02 -20.61 -45.79
CA THR A 283 5.36 -20.96 -45.29
C THR A 283 5.28 -22.27 -44.51
N ASN A 284 6.42 -22.88 -44.20
CA ASN A 284 6.51 -24.16 -43.52
C ASN A 284 7.50 -24.18 -42.36
N PHE A 285 7.49 -23.13 -41.55
CA PHE A 285 8.34 -23.05 -40.35
C PHE A 285 8.08 -24.18 -39.37
N PHE A 286 6.81 -24.56 -39.21
CA PHE A 286 6.35 -25.52 -38.20
C PHE A 286 5.54 -26.68 -38.78
N ASN A 287 5.37 -26.76 -40.10
CA ASN A 287 4.70 -27.89 -40.77
C ASN A 287 5.67 -29.05 -40.91
N ALA A 288 5.64 -30.02 -39.99
CA ALA A 288 6.54 -31.18 -40.00
C ALA A 288 6.46 -32.01 -41.29
N GLY A 289 5.30 -32.09 -41.94
CA GLY A 289 5.11 -32.81 -43.22
C GLY A 289 5.85 -32.19 -44.40
N GLN A 290 6.34 -30.94 -44.26
CA GLN A 290 7.08 -30.19 -45.30
C GLN A 290 8.44 -29.70 -44.81
N GLY A 291 8.99 -30.34 -43.79
CA GLY A 291 10.33 -30.06 -43.29
C GLY A 291 10.40 -28.99 -42.19
N GLY A 292 9.27 -28.53 -41.66
CA GLY A 292 9.24 -27.65 -40.52
C GLY A 292 9.47 -28.36 -39.18
N ASP A 293 9.78 -27.59 -38.14
CA ASP A 293 10.09 -28.15 -36.83
C ASP A 293 9.19 -27.56 -35.71
N VAL A 294 8.26 -28.37 -35.20
CA VAL A 294 7.35 -28.00 -34.10
C VAL A 294 8.09 -27.79 -32.76
N ILE A 295 9.23 -28.46 -32.57
CA ILE A 295 10.04 -28.30 -31.35
C ILE A 295 10.73 -26.94 -31.34
N MET A 296 11.15 -26.45 -32.50
CA MET A 296 11.69 -25.09 -32.65
C MET A 296 10.67 -24.03 -32.19
N TYR A 297 9.39 -24.21 -32.54
CA TYR A 297 8.35 -23.30 -32.01
C TYR A 297 8.39 -23.25 -30.49
N GLN A 298 8.38 -24.40 -29.82
CA GLN A 298 8.37 -24.46 -28.36
C GLN A 298 9.61 -23.83 -27.73
N HIS A 299 10.79 -24.01 -28.31
CA HIS A 299 12.01 -23.36 -27.86
C HIS A 299 11.91 -21.82 -27.96
N VAL A 300 11.50 -21.29 -29.10
CA VAL A 300 11.38 -19.84 -29.33
C VAL A 300 10.28 -19.25 -28.44
N PHE A 301 9.16 -19.91 -28.32
CA PHE A 301 8.04 -19.49 -27.48
C PHE A 301 8.43 -19.45 -26.00
N TRP A 302 9.01 -20.51 -25.47
CA TRP A 302 9.33 -20.58 -24.05
C TRP A 302 10.55 -19.75 -23.65
N PHE A 303 11.47 -19.48 -24.58
CA PHE A 303 12.56 -18.55 -24.34
C PHE A 303 12.07 -17.13 -23.96
N TYR A 304 10.88 -16.75 -24.40
CA TYR A 304 10.15 -15.60 -23.86
C TYR A 304 9.24 -15.99 -22.69
N SER A 305 8.45 -17.05 -22.86
CA SER A 305 7.27 -17.22 -21.98
C SER A 305 7.66 -17.61 -20.55
N HIS A 306 8.87 -18.15 -20.31
CA HIS A 306 9.38 -18.26 -18.97
C HIS A 306 9.85 -16.90 -18.40
N PRO A 307 10.71 -16.09 -19.05
CA PRO A 307 10.90 -14.69 -18.63
C PRO A 307 9.60 -13.91 -18.41
N ALA A 308 8.56 -14.19 -19.20
CA ALA A 308 7.25 -13.55 -19.05
C ALA A 308 6.60 -13.85 -17.69
N VAL A 309 6.78 -15.05 -17.12
CA VAL A 309 6.28 -15.34 -15.77
C VAL A 309 6.95 -14.45 -14.72
N TYR A 310 8.23 -14.12 -14.91
CA TYR A 310 8.94 -13.18 -14.06
C TYR A 310 8.56 -11.72 -14.35
N ILE A 311 8.23 -11.36 -15.59
CA ILE A 311 7.60 -10.06 -15.93
C ILE A 311 6.30 -9.88 -15.13
N MET A 312 5.52 -10.94 -14.96
CA MET A 312 4.28 -10.93 -14.17
C MET A 312 4.49 -10.93 -12.66
N MET A 313 5.68 -11.28 -12.15
CA MET A 313 5.93 -11.43 -10.71
C MET A 313 6.79 -10.31 -10.11
N LEU A 314 7.85 -9.89 -10.81
CA LEU A 314 8.85 -8.98 -10.23
C LEU A 314 8.28 -7.63 -9.78
N PRO A 315 7.37 -6.96 -10.53
CA PRO A 315 6.77 -5.73 -10.06
C PRO A 315 5.95 -5.95 -8.77
N GLY A 316 5.26 -7.09 -8.67
CA GLY A 316 4.56 -7.51 -7.45
C GLY A 316 5.50 -7.65 -6.26
N PHE A 317 6.69 -8.20 -6.42
CA PHE A 317 7.70 -8.27 -5.36
C PHE A 317 8.17 -6.89 -4.91
N GLY A 318 8.23 -5.92 -5.84
CA GLY A 318 8.45 -4.52 -5.52
C GLY A 318 7.34 -3.96 -4.63
N ILE A 319 6.08 -4.12 -5.03
CA ILE A 319 4.90 -3.67 -4.28
C ILE A 319 4.91 -4.25 -2.86
N ILE A 320 5.15 -5.57 -2.72
CA ILE A 320 5.16 -6.24 -1.41
C ILE A 320 6.26 -5.69 -0.51
N SER A 321 7.42 -5.37 -1.06
CA SER A 321 8.52 -4.78 -0.29
C SER A 321 8.15 -3.41 0.27
N GLU A 322 7.44 -2.56 -0.51
CA GLU A 322 6.93 -1.25 -0.05
C GLU A 322 5.89 -1.43 1.06
N VAL A 323 4.92 -2.33 0.85
CA VAL A 323 3.82 -2.57 1.80
C VAL A 323 4.36 -3.14 3.11
N LEU A 324 5.20 -4.20 3.06
CA LEU A 324 5.71 -4.84 4.26
C LEU A 324 6.55 -3.87 5.10
N ALA A 325 7.46 -3.10 4.52
CA ALA A 325 8.25 -2.11 5.25
C ALA A 325 7.36 -1.05 5.91
N THR A 326 6.37 -0.53 5.18
CA THR A 326 5.45 0.49 5.67
C THR A 326 4.61 -0.01 6.85
N PHE A 327 4.00 -1.18 6.73
CA PHE A 327 3.05 -1.69 7.73
C PHE A 327 3.70 -2.52 8.84
N SER A 328 4.99 -2.84 8.73
CA SER A 328 5.79 -3.40 9.84
C SER A 328 6.52 -2.32 10.65
N ARG A 329 6.53 -1.07 10.18
CA ARG A 329 7.26 0.05 10.81
C ARG A 329 8.75 -0.27 11.07
N LYS A 330 9.35 -1.02 10.17
CA LYS A 330 10.71 -1.52 10.33
C LYS A 330 11.50 -1.31 9.04
N PRO A 331 12.83 -1.04 9.12
CA PRO A 331 13.68 -1.02 7.95
C PRO A 331 13.58 -2.32 7.18
N LEU A 332 13.57 -2.23 5.87
CA LEU A 332 13.51 -3.40 5.01
C LEU A 332 14.77 -4.26 5.20
N PHE A 333 14.58 -5.50 5.65
CA PHE A 333 15.68 -6.42 5.89
C PHE A 333 16.34 -6.83 4.56
N GLY A 334 17.66 -6.67 4.49
CA GLY A 334 18.40 -7.14 3.32
C GLY A 334 18.14 -6.37 2.01
N TYR A 335 17.94 -5.06 2.03
CA TYR A 335 17.64 -4.25 0.84
C TYR A 335 18.53 -4.58 -0.38
N ARG A 336 19.85 -4.62 -0.20
CA ARG A 336 20.78 -4.96 -1.30
C ARG A 336 20.58 -6.39 -1.81
N ALA A 337 20.37 -7.35 -0.90
CA ALA A 337 20.09 -8.73 -1.27
C ALA A 337 18.79 -8.85 -2.08
N LEU A 338 17.75 -8.08 -1.69
CA LEU A 338 16.49 -8.00 -2.44
C LEU A 338 16.67 -7.41 -3.84
N ALA A 339 17.48 -6.35 -3.99
CA ALA A 339 17.78 -5.75 -5.29
C ALA A 339 18.57 -6.72 -6.18
N PHE A 340 19.66 -7.31 -5.66
CA PHE A 340 20.45 -8.30 -6.40
C PHE A 340 19.65 -9.54 -6.77
N SER A 341 18.84 -10.07 -5.86
CA SER A 341 17.99 -11.24 -6.17
C SER A 341 16.96 -10.94 -7.26
N THR A 342 16.46 -9.68 -7.36
CA THR A 342 15.57 -9.27 -8.46
C THR A 342 16.27 -9.40 -9.81
N VAL A 343 17.49 -8.88 -9.93
CA VAL A 343 18.29 -8.97 -11.15
C VAL A 343 18.71 -10.42 -11.44
N ALA A 344 19.10 -11.18 -10.40
CA ALA A 344 19.49 -12.58 -10.55
C ALA A 344 18.35 -13.45 -11.09
N ILE A 345 17.11 -13.27 -10.60
CA ILE A 345 15.93 -13.97 -11.11
C ILE A 345 15.73 -13.64 -12.60
N ALA A 346 15.85 -12.39 -12.99
CA ALA A 346 15.68 -11.99 -14.37
C ALA A 346 16.71 -12.62 -15.32
N VAL A 347 17.98 -12.59 -14.93
CA VAL A 347 19.06 -13.19 -15.74
C VAL A 347 18.90 -14.72 -15.84
N LEU A 348 18.68 -15.38 -14.71
CA LEU A 348 18.46 -16.83 -14.68
C LEU A 348 17.20 -17.23 -15.45
N GLY A 349 16.17 -16.36 -15.47
CA GLY A 349 14.92 -16.63 -16.17
C GLY A 349 15.10 -16.96 -17.65
N PHE A 350 16.11 -16.42 -18.33
CA PHE A 350 16.45 -16.79 -19.71
C PHE A 350 17.18 -18.15 -19.81
N GLY A 351 17.73 -18.67 -18.73
CA GLY A 351 18.48 -19.93 -18.70
C GLY A 351 17.69 -21.17 -18.28
N VAL A 352 16.35 -21.05 -18.11
CA VAL A 352 15.54 -22.13 -17.52
C VAL A 352 14.30 -22.50 -18.35
N TRP A 353 14.09 -21.91 -19.52
CA TRP A 353 12.85 -22.00 -20.31
C TRP A 353 12.42 -23.44 -20.63
N ALA A 354 13.39 -24.35 -20.87
CA ALA A 354 13.08 -25.67 -21.39
C ALA A 354 12.55 -26.67 -20.35
N HIS A 355 12.39 -26.28 -19.08
CA HIS A 355 11.62 -27.09 -18.14
C HIS A 355 10.12 -27.19 -18.52
N HIS A 356 9.60 -26.26 -19.32
CA HIS A 356 8.28 -26.40 -19.94
C HIS A 356 8.21 -27.44 -21.06
N MET A 357 9.33 -28.06 -21.39
CA MET A 357 9.47 -28.95 -22.56
C MET A 357 9.99 -30.34 -22.20
N PHE A 358 10.03 -30.73 -20.93
CA PHE A 358 10.63 -31.99 -20.49
C PHE A 358 10.04 -33.23 -21.17
N VAL A 359 8.76 -33.22 -21.54
CA VAL A 359 8.06 -34.30 -22.25
C VAL A 359 7.74 -34.01 -23.73
N SER A 360 8.23 -32.85 -24.27
CA SER A 360 7.93 -32.45 -25.66
C SER A 360 8.71 -33.19 -26.74
N GLY A 361 9.68 -34.04 -26.37
CA GLY A 361 10.62 -34.63 -27.33
C GLY A 361 11.88 -33.82 -27.56
N MET A 362 12.15 -32.79 -26.72
CA MET A 362 13.40 -32.01 -26.74
C MET A 362 14.64 -32.92 -26.63
N ALA A 363 15.79 -32.40 -27.07
CA ALA A 363 17.06 -33.13 -27.01
C ALA A 363 17.38 -33.62 -25.59
N GLY A 364 17.64 -34.94 -25.43
CA GLY A 364 17.79 -35.56 -24.12
C GLY A 364 18.93 -34.98 -23.27
N TRP A 365 20.04 -34.54 -23.89
CA TRP A 365 21.16 -33.94 -23.18
C TRP A 365 20.83 -32.59 -22.53
N LEU A 366 19.79 -31.87 -23.02
CA LEU A 366 19.39 -30.56 -22.51
C LEU A 366 18.53 -30.68 -21.26
N ARG A 367 17.85 -31.81 -21.01
CA ARG A 367 16.89 -31.96 -19.89
C ARG A 367 17.52 -31.77 -18.52
N ILE A 368 18.67 -32.39 -18.26
CA ILE A 368 19.35 -32.30 -16.96
C ILE A 368 19.93 -30.92 -16.69
N PRO A 369 20.67 -30.27 -17.61
CA PRO A 369 21.09 -28.87 -17.41
C PRO A 369 19.91 -27.90 -17.12
N MET A 370 18.79 -28.03 -17.84
CA MET A 370 17.61 -27.20 -17.63
C MET A 370 16.92 -27.47 -16.29
N MET A 371 16.92 -28.70 -15.81
CA MET A 371 16.47 -29.02 -14.45
C MET A 371 17.35 -28.32 -13.40
N ILE A 372 18.67 -28.43 -13.52
CA ILE A 372 19.63 -27.85 -12.57
C ILE A 372 19.47 -26.33 -12.52
N THR A 373 19.48 -25.66 -13.67
CA THR A 373 19.30 -24.18 -13.71
C THR A 373 17.95 -23.74 -13.16
N THR A 374 16.90 -24.52 -13.39
CA THR A 374 15.56 -24.28 -12.85
C THR A 374 15.53 -24.34 -11.32
N ILE A 375 16.20 -25.32 -10.72
CA ILE A 375 16.28 -25.44 -9.25
C ILE A 375 17.11 -24.29 -8.67
N ILE A 376 18.17 -23.84 -9.34
CA ILE A 376 19.02 -22.73 -8.88
C ILE A 376 18.22 -21.43 -8.74
N ILE A 377 17.20 -21.17 -9.57
CA ILE A 377 16.40 -19.94 -9.49
C ILE A 377 15.57 -19.85 -8.20
N ALA A 378 15.37 -20.99 -7.52
CA ALA A 378 14.73 -21.00 -6.20
C ALA A 378 15.58 -20.28 -5.12
N VAL A 379 16.89 -20.23 -5.29
CA VAL A 379 17.81 -19.60 -4.32
C VAL A 379 17.55 -18.08 -4.21
N PRO A 380 17.66 -17.26 -5.28
CA PRO A 380 17.35 -15.83 -5.18
C PRO A 380 15.90 -15.57 -4.81
N THR A 381 14.96 -16.46 -5.15
CA THR A 381 13.57 -16.37 -4.72
C THR A 381 13.43 -16.60 -3.22
N GLY A 382 14.13 -17.59 -2.66
CA GLY A 382 14.20 -17.84 -1.22
C GLY A 382 14.79 -16.66 -0.44
N VAL A 383 15.84 -16.01 -0.97
CA VAL A 383 16.41 -14.78 -0.38
C VAL A 383 15.32 -13.71 -0.20
N LYS A 384 14.41 -13.55 -1.17
CA LYS A 384 13.30 -12.59 -1.04
C LYS A 384 12.32 -12.97 0.07
N VAL A 385 11.88 -14.22 0.10
CA VAL A 385 10.93 -14.72 1.12
C VAL A 385 11.52 -14.52 2.51
N PHE A 386 12.77 -14.94 2.75
CA PHE A 386 13.42 -14.75 4.06
C PHE A 386 13.64 -13.27 4.41
N SER A 387 13.93 -12.42 3.43
CA SER A 387 14.08 -10.98 3.69
C SER A 387 12.74 -10.33 4.07
N TRP A 388 11.63 -10.74 3.45
CA TRP A 388 10.29 -10.28 3.83
C TRP A 388 9.89 -10.78 5.22
N LEU A 389 10.15 -12.05 5.55
CA LEU A 389 9.95 -12.58 6.90
C LEU A 389 10.80 -11.85 7.93
N GLY A 390 12.08 -11.57 7.62
CA GLY A 390 12.97 -10.78 8.45
C GLY A 390 12.51 -9.32 8.64
N THR A 391 11.80 -8.76 7.66
CA THR A 391 11.18 -7.42 7.79
C THR A 391 9.97 -7.45 8.73
N ILE A 392 9.16 -8.51 8.67
CA ILE A 392 8.00 -8.68 9.56
C ILE A 392 8.42 -9.02 10.99
N TRP A 393 9.48 -9.81 11.15
CA TRP A 393 9.99 -10.28 12.45
C TRP A 393 10.30 -9.11 13.37
N GLU A 394 9.71 -9.12 14.57
CA GLU A 394 9.82 -8.02 15.57
C GLU A 394 9.36 -6.63 15.06
N GLY A 395 8.55 -6.59 14.02
CA GLY A 395 7.94 -5.36 13.51
C GLY A 395 6.67 -4.98 14.27
N LYS A 396 6.32 -3.70 14.27
CA LYS A 396 5.02 -3.20 14.75
C LYS A 396 3.97 -3.38 13.65
N LEU A 397 3.33 -4.53 13.60
CA LEU A 397 2.42 -4.89 12.50
C LEU A 397 1.11 -4.12 12.55
N HIS A 398 0.80 -3.44 11.46
CA HIS A 398 -0.47 -2.77 11.23
C HIS A 398 -1.27 -3.54 10.17
N LEU A 399 -2.24 -4.36 10.61
CA LEU A 399 -3.02 -5.26 9.75
C LEU A 399 -4.12 -4.49 8.98
N LYS A 400 -3.71 -3.51 8.18
CA LYS A 400 -4.57 -2.83 7.21
C LYS A 400 -4.74 -3.66 5.96
N THR A 401 -5.76 -3.36 5.15
CA THR A 401 -6.07 -4.13 3.95
C THR A 401 -4.85 -4.39 3.05
N PRO A 402 -3.96 -3.42 2.74
CA PRO A 402 -2.76 -3.72 1.93
C PRO A 402 -1.84 -4.76 2.59
N MET A 403 -1.67 -4.68 3.92
CA MET A 403 -0.86 -5.65 4.66
C MET A 403 -1.48 -7.05 4.67
N MET A 404 -2.80 -7.16 4.76
CA MET A 404 -3.49 -8.45 4.67
C MET A 404 -3.22 -9.13 3.32
N TRP A 405 -3.32 -8.38 2.22
CA TRP A 405 -2.99 -8.89 0.87
C TRP A 405 -1.50 -9.26 0.74
N ALA A 406 -0.60 -8.51 1.35
CA ALA A 406 0.83 -8.82 1.36
C ALA A 406 1.15 -10.11 2.14
N LEU A 407 0.51 -10.32 3.28
CA LEU A 407 0.64 -11.56 4.06
C LEU A 407 -0.01 -12.75 3.33
N GLY A 408 -1.17 -12.54 2.71
CA GLY A 408 -1.83 -13.53 1.86
C GLY A 408 -0.96 -13.94 0.68
N PHE A 409 -0.34 -12.97 0.01
CA PHE A 409 0.66 -13.23 -1.03
C PHE A 409 1.81 -14.10 -0.51
N LEU A 410 2.40 -13.75 0.62
CA LEU A 410 3.53 -14.49 1.16
C LEU A 410 3.18 -15.95 1.42
N PHE A 411 2.00 -16.20 1.98
CA PHE A 411 1.48 -17.55 2.21
C PHE A 411 1.27 -18.33 0.91
N THR A 412 0.53 -17.76 -0.05
CA THR A 412 0.18 -18.44 -1.29
C THR A 412 1.39 -18.61 -2.22
N PHE A 413 2.27 -17.60 -2.27
CA PHE A 413 3.46 -17.66 -3.11
C PHE A 413 4.47 -18.72 -2.63
N VAL A 414 4.59 -18.97 -1.33
CA VAL A 414 5.44 -20.07 -0.81
C VAL A 414 4.91 -21.42 -1.28
N ILE A 415 3.60 -21.66 -1.25
CA ILE A 415 2.98 -22.89 -1.78
C ILE A 415 3.23 -23.01 -3.29
N GLY A 416 3.02 -21.92 -4.04
CA GLY A 416 3.29 -21.86 -5.46
C GLY A 416 4.75 -22.13 -5.81
N GLY A 417 5.69 -21.56 -5.05
CA GLY A 417 7.13 -21.78 -5.24
C GLY A 417 7.55 -23.22 -4.98
N LEU A 418 7.05 -23.84 -3.91
CA LEU A 418 7.33 -25.24 -3.58
C LEU A 418 6.76 -26.19 -4.64
N SER A 419 5.51 -25.98 -5.09
CA SER A 419 4.94 -26.79 -6.19
C SER A 419 5.70 -26.57 -7.51
N GLY A 420 6.30 -25.40 -7.72
CA GLY A 420 7.20 -25.13 -8.85
C GLY A 420 8.49 -25.91 -8.80
N VAL A 421 9.06 -26.15 -7.62
CA VAL A 421 10.25 -27.03 -7.47
C VAL A 421 9.90 -28.46 -7.86
N PHE A 422 8.70 -28.93 -7.54
CA PHE A 422 8.25 -30.27 -7.98
C PHE A 422 8.16 -30.36 -9.51
N LEU A 423 7.53 -29.39 -10.17
CA LEU A 423 7.43 -29.33 -11.63
C LEU A 423 8.79 -29.05 -12.31
N GLY A 424 9.70 -28.34 -11.63
CA GLY A 424 11.07 -28.12 -12.12
C GLY A 424 11.97 -29.36 -12.03
N THR A 425 11.52 -30.42 -11.33
CA THR A 425 12.27 -31.63 -11.11
C THR A 425 11.84 -32.70 -12.15
N LEU A 426 12.68 -32.98 -13.13
CA LEU A 426 12.38 -33.83 -14.28
C LEU A 426 11.67 -35.17 -13.94
N PRO A 427 12.12 -36.01 -12.98
CA PRO A 427 11.42 -37.27 -12.66
C PRO A 427 10.00 -37.08 -12.14
N ILE A 428 9.72 -35.93 -11.47
CA ILE A 428 8.41 -35.63 -10.94
C ILE A 428 7.52 -35.02 -12.03
N ASP A 429 8.07 -34.10 -12.85
CA ASP A 429 7.34 -33.45 -13.92
C ASP A 429 6.81 -34.43 -14.97
N ILE A 430 7.55 -35.49 -15.29
CA ILE A 430 7.09 -36.57 -16.20
C ILE A 430 5.71 -37.11 -15.78
N GLN A 431 5.41 -37.13 -14.48
CA GLN A 431 4.13 -37.62 -13.94
C GLN A 431 3.07 -36.51 -13.80
N LEU A 432 3.50 -35.28 -13.54
CA LEU A 432 2.61 -34.18 -13.19
C LEU A 432 2.33 -33.25 -14.37
N THR A 433 3.15 -33.25 -15.41
CA THR A 433 2.94 -32.39 -16.58
C THR A 433 1.58 -32.66 -17.21
N ASP A 434 0.94 -31.60 -17.69
CA ASP A 434 -0.41 -31.60 -18.28
C ASP A 434 -1.52 -32.19 -17.38
N THR A 435 -1.31 -32.23 -16.06
CA THR A 435 -2.35 -32.55 -15.08
C THR A 435 -2.86 -31.29 -14.39
N TYR A 436 -3.89 -31.45 -13.53
CA TYR A 436 -4.42 -30.36 -12.69
C TYR A 436 -3.42 -29.85 -11.65
N PHE A 437 -2.33 -30.56 -11.37
CA PHE A 437 -1.23 -30.06 -10.55
C PHE A 437 -0.60 -28.80 -11.15
N VAL A 438 -0.45 -28.77 -12.47
CA VAL A 438 0.05 -27.58 -13.19
C VAL A 438 -0.93 -26.43 -13.08
N VAL A 439 -2.24 -26.68 -13.14
CA VAL A 439 -3.29 -25.66 -12.97
C VAL A 439 -3.22 -25.06 -11.56
N ALA A 440 -3.10 -25.91 -10.54
CA ALA A 440 -2.92 -25.48 -9.16
C ALA A 440 -1.67 -24.60 -8.99
N HIS A 441 -0.52 -25.06 -9.45
CA HIS A 441 0.75 -24.34 -9.41
C HIS A 441 0.66 -22.97 -10.09
N ILE A 442 0.16 -22.92 -11.33
CA ILE A 442 0.05 -21.67 -12.09
C ILE A 442 -0.82 -20.65 -11.34
N HIS A 443 -1.95 -21.07 -10.76
CA HIS A 443 -2.82 -20.15 -10.02
C HIS A 443 -2.19 -19.70 -8.70
N TYR A 444 -1.45 -20.56 -7.99
CA TYR A 444 -0.73 -20.16 -6.78
C TYR A 444 0.36 -19.12 -7.06
N VAL A 445 1.08 -19.21 -8.19
CA VAL A 445 2.08 -18.21 -8.57
C VAL A 445 1.45 -16.98 -9.23
N PHE A 446 0.43 -17.11 -10.10
CA PHE A 446 -0.15 -15.96 -10.79
C PHE A 446 -1.26 -15.28 -10.00
N PHE A 447 -2.28 -16.00 -9.58
CA PHE A 447 -3.34 -15.38 -8.79
C PHE A 447 -2.86 -15.11 -7.36
N GLY A 448 -2.39 -16.12 -6.65
CA GLY A 448 -1.84 -16.01 -5.31
C GLY A 448 -0.59 -15.11 -5.23
N GLY A 449 0.22 -15.10 -6.28
CA GLY A 449 1.36 -14.22 -6.44
C GLY A 449 0.98 -12.85 -6.99
N SER A 450 0.74 -12.75 -8.30
CA SER A 450 0.58 -11.45 -8.98
C SER A 450 -0.71 -10.74 -8.61
N VAL A 451 -1.87 -11.42 -8.59
CA VAL A 451 -3.16 -10.75 -8.34
C VAL A 451 -3.25 -10.26 -6.90
N PHE A 452 -2.78 -11.04 -5.93
CA PHE A 452 -2.69 -10.59 -4.53
C PHE A 452 -1.83 -9.33 -4.38
N THR A 453 -0.71 -9.26 -5.11
CA THR A 453 0.16 -8.07 -5.08
C THR A 453 -0.45 -6.88 -5.81
N ILE A 454 -1.21 -7.11 -6.88
CA ILE A 454 -1.99 -6.06 -7.57
C ILE A 454 -3.03 -5.47 -6.61
N PHE A 455 -3.80 -6.30 -5.90
CA PHE A 455 -4.76 -5.81 -4.90
C PHE A 455 -4.06 -5.10 -3.74
N ALA A 456 -2.92 -5.63 -3.24
CA ALA A 456 -2.12 -4.92 -2.24
C ALA A 456 -1.74 -3.51 -2.74
N GLY A 457 -1.25 -3.38 -3.97
CA GLY A 457 -0.88 -2.11 -4.60
C GLY A 457 -2.07 -1.19 -4.82
N ILE A 458 -3.19 -1.69 -5.33
CA ILE A 458 -4.41 -0.90 -5.54
C ILE A 458 -4.88 -0.31 -4.20
N TYR A 459 -5.01 -1.10 -3.14
CA TYR A 459 -5.42 -0.60 -1.82
C TYR A 459 -4.37 0.33 -1.20
N TYR A 460 -3.08 0.06 -1.39
CA TYR A 460 -2.00 0.89 -0.87
C TYR A 460 -2.01 2.29 -1.50
N TRP A 461 -2.11 2.38 -2.82
CA TRP A 461 -2.11 3.66 -3.54
C TRP A 461 -3.50 4.21 -3.87
N PHE A 462 -4.59 3.54 -3.49
CA PHE A 462 -5.95 4.07 -3.67
C PHE A 462 -6.11 5.49 -3.14
N PRO A 463 -5.63 5.84 -1.90
CA PRO A 463 -5.71 7.20 -1.41
C PRO A 463 -4.94 8.19 -2.28
N LYS A 464 -3.77 7.79 -2.78
CA LYS A 464 -2.94 8.62 -3.64
C LYS A 464 -3.57 8.87 -5.01
N MET A 465 -4.21 7.86 -5.59
CA MET A 465 -4.84 7.95 -6.90
C MET A 465 -6.18 8.70 -6.89
N THR A 466 -6.96 8.52 -5.84
CA THR A 466 -8.35 9.00 -5.78
C THR A 466 -8.55 10.22 -4.87
N GLY A 467 -7.60 10.52 -3.98
CA GLY A 467 -7.75 11.52 -2.93
C GLY A 467 -8.75 11.13 -1.85
N ARG A 468 -9.15 9.86 -1.78
CA ARG A 468 -10.14 9.36 -0.83
C ARG A 468 -9.68 8.06 -0.17
N MET A 469 -10.17 7.80 1.05
CA MET A 469 -9.96 6.53 1.73
C MET A 469 -11.08 5.55 1.35
N TYR A 470 -10.70 4.29 1.15
CA TYR A 470 -11.66 3.20 0.96
C TYR A 470 -12.25 2.72 2.29
N ASN A 471 -13.32 1.92 2.23
CA ASN A 471 -13.89 1.29 3.42
C ASN A 471 -13.03 0.07 3.82
N GLU A 472 -12.34 0.19 4.94
CA GLU A 472 -11.43 -0.83 5.47
C GLU A 472 -12.14 -2.17 5.76
N ARG A 473 -13.37 -2.14 6.30
CA ARG A 473 -14.13 -3.35 6.61
C ARG A 473 -14.46 -4.15 5.35
N LEU A 474 -14.90 -3.44 4.29
CA LEU A 474 -15.14 -4.08 2.99
C LEU A 474 -13.84 -4.58 2.36
N GLY A 475 -12.72 -3.89 2.57
CA GLY A 475 -11.41 -4.36 2.16
C GLY A 475 -11.03 -5.70 2.82
N HIS A 476 -11.28 -5.85 4.12
CA HIS A 476 -11.08 -7.12 4.84
C HIS A 476 -12.05 -8.21 4.37
N VAL A 477 -13.32 -7.89 4.13
CA VAL A 477 -14.29 -8.85 3.58
C VAL A 477 -13.84 -9.35 2.22
N HIS A 478 -13.41 -8.46 1.31
CA HIS A 478 -12.84 -8.83 0.01
C HIS A 478 -11.64 -9.77 0.19
N PHE A 479 -10.70 -9.42 1.07
CA PHE A 479 -9.53 -10.27 1.32
C PHE A 479 -9.93 -11.67 1.78
N TRP A 480 -10.74 -11.79 2.83
CA TRP A 480 -11.06 -13.10 3.41
C TRP A 480 -11.87 -13.98 2.47
N LEU A 481 -12.86 -13.43 1.77
CA LEU A 481 -13.62 -14.19 0.77
C LEU A 481 -12.72 -14.70 -0.35
N THR A 482 -11.83 -13.84 -0.85
CA THR A 482 -10.90 -14.22 -1.91
C THR A 482 -9.84 -15.20 -1.41
N PHE A 483 -9.24 -14.96 -0.24
CA PHE A 483 -8.18 -15.82 0.29
C PHE A 483 -8.67 -17.22 0.61
N VAL A 484 -9.80 -17.34 1.29
CA VAL A 484 -10.40 -18.64 1.61
C VAL A 484 -10.90 -19.34 0.35
N GLY A 485 -11.66 -18.63 -0.50
CA GLY A 485 -12.16 -19.15 -1.77
C GLY A 485 -11.04 -19.62 -2.70
N PHE A 486 -9.96 -18.84 -2.81
CA PHE A 486 -8.78 -19.20 -3.59
C PHE A 486 -8.13 -20.50 -3.11
N ASN A 487 -7.83 -20.62 -1.81
CA ASN A 487 -7.19 -21.82 -1.29
C ASN A 487 -8.11 -23.05 -1.39
N ALA A 488 -9.40 -22.90 -1.12
CA ALA A 488 -10.37 -23.98 -1.26
C ALA A 488 -10.58 -24.40 -2.73
N THR A 489 -10.38 -23.51 -3.68
CA THR A 489 -10.46 -23.82 -5.12
C THR A 489 -9.17 -24.47 -5.64
N PHE A 490 -8.01 -23.85 -5.43
CA PHE A 490 -6.79 -24.27 -6.12
C PHE A 490 -5.92 -25.25 -5.33
N PHE A 491 -5.99 -25.30 -4.00
CA PHE A 491 -5.22 -26.29 -3.25
C PHE A 491 -5.63 -27.73 -3.57
N PRO A 492 -6.94 -28.08 -3.61
CA PRO A 492 -7.40 -29.42 -3.98
C PRO A 492 -7.02 -29.83 -5.42
N MET A 493 -6.78 -28.87 -6.31
CA MET A 493 -6.34 -29.19 -7.69
C MET A 493 -4.96 -29.83 -7.73
N HIS A 494 -4.08 -29.62 -6.73
CA HIS A 494 -2.83 -30.38 -6.61
C HIS A 494 -3.15 -31.88 -6.43
N TRP A 495 -4.17 -32.18 -5.61
CA TRP A 495 -4.58 -33.55 -5.37
C TRP A 495 -5.21 -34.22 -6.61
N LEU A 496 -6.06 -33.49 -7.35
CA LEU A 496 -6.59 -33.96 -8.63
C LEU A 496 -5.46 -34.30 -9.59
N GLY A 497 -4.42 -33.45 -9.67
CA GLY A 497 -3.26 -33.70 -10.52
C GLY A 497 -2.42 -34.90 -10.10
N ILE A 498 -2.17 -35.09 -8.80
CA ILE A 498 -1.45 -36.28 -8.27
C ILE A 498 -2.23 -37.56 -8.58
N GLN A 499 -3.54 -37.52 -8.59
CA GLN A 499 -4.40 -38.64 -8.96
C GLN A 499 -4.50 -38.84 -10.48
N GLY A 500 -3.84 -38.02 -11.30
CA GLY A 500 -3.75 -38.15 -12.73
C GLY A 500 -4.88 -37.48 -13.52
N MET A 501 -5.67 -36.57 -12.94
CA MET A 501 -6.65 -35.83 -13.74
C MET A 501 -5.93 -34.89 -14.74
N PRO A 502 -6.15 -35.07 -16.08
CA PRO A 502 -5.55 -34.20 -17.08
C PRO A 502 -6.12 -32.76 -17.02
N ARG A 503 -5.33 -31.77 -17.40
CA ARG A 503 -5.84 -30.41 -17.67
C ARG A 503 -6.36 -30.29 -19.11
N ARG A 504 -7.12 -29.26 -19.40
CA ARG A 504 -7.66 -28.94 -20.75
C ARG A 504 -8.58 -30.02 -21.31
N VAL A 505 -9.32 -30.68 -20.46
CA VAL A 505 -10.33 -31.68 -20.81
C VAL A 505 -11.71 -31.17 -20.45
N ALA A 506 -12.68 -31.37 -21.34
CA ALA A 506 -14.07 -30.96 -21.12
C ALA A 506 -14.83 -32.00 -20.29
N ASP A 507 -14.35 -33.23 -20.25
CA ASP A 507 -14.94 -34.35 -19.52
C ASP A 507 -13.88 -35.12 -18.73
N TYR A 508 -14.27 -35.78 -17.67
CA TYR A 508 -13.36 -36.46 -16.73
C TYR A 508 -14.02 -37.65 -16.04
N ASP A 509 -13.22 -38.55 -15.50
CA ASP A 509 -13.63 -39.77 -14.79
C ASP A 509 -14.50 -39.42 -13.53
N GLU A 510 -15.59 -40.14 -13.30
CA GLU A 510 -16.54 -39.95 -12.19
C GLU A 510 -15.86 -39.90 -10.81
N ARG A 511 -14.72 -40.59 -10.61
CA ARG A 511 -13.95 -40.53 -9.36
C ARG A 511 -13.51 -39.14 -8.94
N PHE A 512 -13.49 -38.16 -9.85
CA PHE A 512 -13.13 -36.76 -9.60
C PHE A 512 -14.36 -35.86 -9.39
N ALA A 513 -15.58 -36.37 -9.52
CA ALA A 513 -16.82 -35.57 -9.53
C ALA A 513 -16.99 -34.74 -8.25
N ASP A 514 -16.92 -35.39 -7.08
CA ASP A 514 -17.17 -34.71 -5.79
C ASP A 514 -16.17 -33.58 -5.55
N LEU A 515 -14.90 -33.80 -5.88
CA LEU A 515 -13.86 -32.79 -5.68
C LEU A 515 -13.99 -31.65 -6.68
N ASN A 516 -14.36 -31.90 -7.94
CA ASN A 516 -14.64 -30.84 -8.91
C ASN A 516 -15.87 -30.02 -8.54
N MET A 517 -16.92 -30.64 -8.04
CA MET A 517 -18.11 -29.94 -7.52
C MET A 517 -17.72 -29.04 -6.33
N PHE A 518 -16.98 -29.58 -5.35
CA PHE A 518 -16.48 -28.79 -4.23
C PHE A 518 -15.66 -27.56 -4.71
N ILE A 519 -14.73 -27.76 -5.64
CA ILE A 519 -13.89 -26.70 -6.22
C ILE A 519 -14.78 -25.63 -6.90
N SER A 520 -15.81 -26.03 -7.64
CA SER A 520 -16.73 -25.11 -8.34
C SER A 520 -17.55 -24.27 -7.35
N ILE A 521 -18.01 -24.86 -6.24
CA ILE A 521 -18.70 -24.13 -5.19
C ILE A 521 -17.74 -23.18 -4.45
N ALA A 522 -16.54 -23.64 -4.10
CA ALA A 522 -15.54 -22.85 -3.39
C ALA A 522 -15.11 -21.60 -4.18
N ASN A 523 -15.06 -21.72 -5.51
CA ASN A 523 -14.73 -20.62 -6.42
C ASN A 523 -15.70 -19.42 -6.31
N LEU A 524 -16.96 -19.64 -5.94
CA LEU A 524 -17.92 -18.56 -5.71
C LEU A 524 -17.46 -17.56 -4.64
N GLY A 525 -16.60 -18.00 -3.70
CA GLY A 525 -15.99 -17.11 -2.74
C GLY A 525 -15.14 -16.00 -3.40
N MET A 526 -14.39 -16.34 -4.45
CA MET A 526 -13.61 -15.36 -5.22
C MET A 526 -14.50 -14.44 -6.05
N VAL A 527 -15.58 -14.97 -6.65
CA VAL A 527 -16.56 -14.18 -7.42
C VAL A 527 -17.21 -13.13 -6.53
N ILE A 528 -17.69 -13.55 -5.34
CA ILE A 528 -18.32 -12.63 -4.38
C ILE A 528 -17.28 -11.63 -3.85
N GLY A 529 -16.07 -12.09 -3.53
CA GLY A 529 -14.97 -11.23 -3.12
C GLY A 529 -14.67 -10.13 -4.17
N THR A 530 -14.61 -10.52 -5.44
CA THR A 530 -14.42 -9.58 -6.56
C THR A 530 -15.57 -8.56 -6.66
N ALA A 531 -16.82 -8.99 -6.49
CA ALA A 531 -17.96 -8.08 -6.46
C ALA A 531 -17.87 -7.07 -5.31
N VAL A 532 -17.46 -7.52 -4.11
CA VAL A 532 -17.20 -6.65 -2.95
C VAL A 532 -16.09 -5.64 -3.24
N PHE A 533 -15.02 -6.07 -3.93
CA PHE A 533 -13.95 -5.16 -4.37
C PHE A 533 -14.48 -4.04 -5.26
N PHE A 534 -15.20 -4.37 -6.34
CA PHE A 534 -15.73 -3.36 -7.26
C PHE A 534 -16.71 -2.41 -6.56
N TYR A 535 -17.56 -2.93 -5.68
CA TYR A 535 -18.46 -2.09 -4.89
C TYR A 535 -17.67 -1.14 -3.97
N ASN A 536 -16.71 -1.65 -3.20
CA ASN A 536 -15.88 -0.83 -2.31
C ASN A 536 -15.10 0.23 -3.07
N PHE A 537 -14.51 -0.15 -4.21
CA PHE A 537 -13.73 0.74 -5.06
C PHE A 537 -14.59 1.90 -5.60
N ALA A 538 -15.71 1.59 -6.24
CA ALA A 538 -16.61 2.58 -6.84
C ALA A 538 -17.26 3.48 -5.78
N TYR A 539 -17.80 2.89 -4.71
CA TYR A 539 -18.42 3.64 -3.62
C TYR A 539 -17.43 4.58 -2.92
N SER A 540 -16.24 4.06 -2.61
CA SER A 540 -15.22 4.84 -1.89
C SER A 540 -14.61 5.94 -2.76
N TRP A 541 -14.43 5.71 -4.06
CA TRP A 541 -13.99 6.75 -4.99
C TRP A 541 -15.01 7.89 -5.06
N ALA A 542 -16.29 7.56 -5.13
CA ALA A 542 -17.36 8.55 -5.20
C ALA A 542 -17.63 9.25 -3.85
N ARG A 543 -17.66 8.52 -2.73
CA ARG A 543 -18.20 8.96 -1.44
C ARG A 543 -17.29 8.70 -0.22
N GLY A 544 -16.12 8.11 -0.39
CA GLY A 544 -15.18 7.87 0.71
C GLY A 544 -14.70 9.17 1.34
N PRO A 545 -14.24 9.14 2.61
CA PRO A 545 -13.64 10.31 3.26
C PRO A 545 -12.38 10.75 2.51
N ARG A 546 -12.05 12.04 2.56
CA ARG A 546 -10.83 12.57 1.98
C ARG A 546 -9.60 11.91 2.61
N ALA A 547 -8.61 11.62 1.80
CA ALA A 547 -7.38 11.02 2.25
C ALA A 547 -6.39 12.11 2.67
N PRO A 548 -5.67 11.92 3.79
CA PRO A 548 -4.49 12.72 4.07
C PRO A 548 -3.40 12.42 3.01
N TRP A 549 -2.39 13.27 2.94
CA TRP A 549 -1.31 13.09 1.98
C TRP A 549 -0.58 11.77 2.17
N ASN A 550 -0.35 11.36 3.44
CA ASN A 550 0.33 10.14 3.81
C ASN A 550 -0.44 9.35 4.88
N PRO A 551 -1.53 8.63 4.52
CA PRO A 551 -2.34 7.88 5.48
C PRO A 551 -1.60 6.70 6.11
N TRP A 552 -0.51 6.26 5.50
CA TRP A 552 0.24 5.08 5.90
C TRP A 552 1.52 5.40 6.67
N ARG A 553 1.92 6.67 6.77
CA ARG A 553 3.23 7.10 7.29
C ARG A 553 4.37 6.40 6.56
N SER A 554 4.24 6.29 5.25
CA SER A 554 5.27 5.76 4.38
C SER A 554 6.39 6.78 4.19
N ARG A 555 7.61 6.29 3.93
CA ARG A 555 8.79 7.14 3.77
C ARG A 555 9.25 7.26 2.33
N THR A 556 8.49 6.74 1.39
CA THR A 556 8.79 6.87 -0.04
C THR A 556 8.21 8.16 -0.62
N MET A 557 8.81 8.63 -1.69
CA MET A 557 8.63 10.00 -2.21
C MET A 557 7.20 10.30 -2.67
N GLU A 558 6.48 9.30 -3.17
CA GLU A 558 5.10 9.47 -3.60
C GLU A 558 4.15 9.87 -2.47
N TRP A 559 4.54 9.67 -1.21
CA TRP A 559 3.75 10.08 -0.05
C TRP A 559 4.10 11.47 0.49
N LEU A 560 5.05 12.18 -0.16
CA LEU A 560 5.40 13.56 0.16
C LEU A 560 4.56 14.60 -0.59
N VAL A 561 3.81 14.19 -1.58
CA VAL A 561 2.95 15.03 -2.40
C VAL A 561 1.50 14.86 -2.03
N SER A 562 0.66 15.82 -2.44
CA SER A 562 -0.78 15.79 -2.22
C SER A 562 -1.44 14.49 -2.75
N SER A 563 -2.64 14.19 -2.27
CA SER A 563 -3.46 13.07 -2.73
C SER A 563 -4.78 13.60 -3.31
N PRO A 564 -4.97 13.62 -4.64
CA PRO A 564 -4.03 13.26 -5.71
C PRO A 564 -2.86 14.23 -5.86
N PRO A 565 -1.76 13.83 -6.53
CA PRO A 565 -0.63 14.72 -6.81
C PRO A 565 -1.02 15.87 -7.75
N SER A 566 -0.28 16.98 -7.67
CA SER A 566 -0.41 18.12 -8.61
C SER A 566 -0.09 17.70 -10.06
N LEU A 567 -0.37 18.58 -11.01
CA LEU A 567 -0.21 18.30 -12.45
C LEU A 567 1.20 17.80 -12.79
N PHE A 568 2.22 18.44 -12.21
CA PHE A 568 3.63 18.08 -12.43
C PHE A 568 4.28 17.34 -11.25
N ASN A 569 3.49 16.71 -10.40
CA ASN A 569 3.87 15.92 -9.23
C ASN A 569 4.48 16.73 -8.09
N PHE A 570 5.46 17.60 -8.38
CA PHE A 570 6.22 18.36 -7.38
C PHE A 570 6.22 19.84 -7.70
N ASP A 571 6.01 20.67 -6.69
CA ASP A 571 6.07 22.13 -6.82
C ASP A 571 7.54 22.62 -6.85
N ALA A 572 8.46 21.88 -6.21
CA ALA A 572 9.90 22.10 -6.22
C ALA A 572 10.64 20.80 -6.54
N THR A 573 11.87 20.89 -7.07
CA THR A 573 12.67 19.69 -7.39
C THR A 573 13.08 18.99 -6.11
N PRO A 574 12.69 17.71 -5.89
CA PRO A 574 13.11 16.96 -4.71
C PRO A 574 14.58 16.57 -4.81
N GLN A 575 15.30 16.59 -3.68
CA GLN A 575 16.67 16.10 -3.56
C GLN A 575 16.73 14.94 -2.58
N VAL A 576 17.24 13.80 -2.99
CA VAL A 576 17.33 12.59 -2.18
C VAL A 576 18.62 12.57 -1.39
N VAL A 577 18.51 12.55 -0.06
CA VAL A 577 19.65 12.61 0.86
C VAL A 577 19.88 11.30 1.62
N GLY A 578 18.92 10.37 1.66
CA GLY A 578 18.99 9.11 2.39
C GLY A 578 18.31 7.94 1.67
N GLY A 579 18.25 6.78 2.33
CA GLY A 579 17.56 5.59 1.84
C GLY A 579 16.05 5.63 2.07
N PRO A 580 15.25 4.88 1.28
CA PRO A 580 13.78 4.97 1.34
C PRO A 580 13.14 4.24 2.52
N TYR A 581 13.88 3.38 3.25
CA TYR A 581 13.30 2.45 4.24
C TYR A 581 13.82 2.62 5.66
N GLN A 582 14.01 3.85 6.12
CA GLN A 582 14.52 4.15 7.46
C GLN A 582 13.41 4.20 8.52
N TYR A 583 12.51 3.23 8.52
CA TYR A 583 11.44 3.11 9.51
C TYR A 583 11.98 2.74 10.90
N GLY A 584 11.45 3.38 11.94
CA GLY A 584 11.75 3.05 13.34
C GLY A 584 13.19 3.31 13.78
N ILE A 585 14.01 3.99 12.99
CA ILE A 585 15.37 4.39 13.36
C ILE A 585 15.28 5.73 14.09
N PRO A 586 15.69 5.82 15.39
CA PRO A 586 15.68 7.08 16.11
C PRO A 586 16.53 8.15 15.40
N GLY A 587 16.01 9.37 15.26
CA GLY A 587 16.71 10.48 14.62
C GLY A 587 16.83 10.38 13.09
N ALA A 588 16.27 9.34 12.44
CA ALA A 588 16.25 9.26 10.99
C ALA A 588 15.38 10.38 10.42
N ARG A 589 15.99 11.25 9.61
CA ARG A 589 15.29 12.29 8.86
C ARG A 589 14.62 11.68 7.63
N HIS A 590 13.66 12.42 7.05
CA HIS A 590 13.10 12.03 5.77
C HIS A 590 14.20 11.92 4.71
N ALA A 591 14.09 10.92 3.81
CA ALA A 591 15.12 10.68 2.79
C ALA A 591 15.18 11.78 1.71
N VAL A 592 14.26 12.72 1.73
CA VAL A 592 14.07 13.75 0.69
C VAL A 592 14.03 15.15 1.31
N VAL A 593 14.71 16.08 0.66
CA VAL A 593 14.72 17.51 0.95
C VAL A 593 14.32 18.26 -0.32
N PHE A 594 13.51 19.31 -0.23
CA PHE A 594 13.15 20.12 -1.39
C PHE A 594 14.17 21.26 -1.62
N ALA A 595 14.36 21.69 -2.88
CA ALA A 595 15.27 22.77 -3.22
C ALA A 595 14.84 24.06 -2.50
N GLY A 596 15.77 24.67 -1.75
CA GLY A 596 15.50 25.79 -0.84
C GLY A 596 15.62 25.43 0.64
N GLU A 597 15.54 24.16 1.01
CA GLU A 597 15.88 23.66 2.32
C GLU A 597 17.41 23.47 2.42
N GLU A 598 18.13 24.35 3.06
CA GLU A 598 19.57 24.16 3.30
C GLU A 598 19.81 22.95 4.20
N LEU A 599 20.81 22.14 3.82
CA LEU A 599 21.32 21.00 4.61
C LEU A 599 22.10 21.48 5.85
N GLY A 600 21.59 22.45 6.55
CA GLY A 600 22.23 23.06 7.71
C GLY A 600 21.61 24.40 8.09
N GLY A 601 20.63 24.36 8.98
CA GLY A 601 20.33 25.45 9.90
C GLY A 601 19.70 26.75 9.36
N GLY A 602 19.20 26.77 8.16
CA GLY A 602 18.34 27.87 7.67
C GLY A 602 16.91 27.64 8.11
N GLU A 603 16.33 28.54 8.90
CA GLU A 603 14.89 28.56 9.16
C GLU A 603 14.17 28.85 7.84
N LEU A 604 13.24 27.94 7.44
CA LEU A 604 12.31 28.22 6.35
C LEU A 604 11.50 29.48 6.65
N THR A 605 11.22 30.29 5.64
CA THR A 605 10.33 31.44 5.82
C THR A 605 8.94 30.96 6.26
N GLU A 606 8.24 31.74 7.06
CA GLU A 606 6.94 31.37 7.62
C GLU A 606 5.91 30.94 6.57
N THR A 607 6.06 31.38 5.32
CA THR A 607 5.19 31.08 4.18
C THR A 607 5.43 29.69 3.54
N GLU A 608 6.55 29.02 3.83
CA GLU A 608 6.93 27.75 3.19
C GLU A 608 6.62 26.51 4.04
N LYS A 609 6.29 26.71 5.32
CA LYS A 609 5.95 25.63 6.22
C LYS A 609 4.47 25.22 6.04
N ARG A 610 4.24 23.94 5.88
CA ARG A 610 2.89 23.36 5.79
C ARG A 610 2.30 23.23 7.18
N THR A 611 1.06 23.66 7.38
CA THR A 611 0.44 23.68 8.71
C THR A 611 -0.54 22.51 8.88
N ILE A 612 -0.38 21.76 9.98
CA ILE A 612 -1.40 20.83 10.49
C ILE A 612 -2.10 21.50 11.67
N LEU A 613 -3.41 21.65 11.57
CA LEU A 613 -4.25 22.15 12.67
C LEU A 613 -4.56 21.00 13.62
N VAL A 614 -4.09 21.07 14.86
CA VAL A 614 -4.29 20.03 15.88
C VAL A 614 -5.37 20.48 16.87
N VAL A 615 -6.52 19.82 16.85
CA VAL A 615 -7.66 20.17 17.71
C VAL A 615 -7.76 19.17 18.85
N ALA A 616 -7.52 19.63 20.05
CA ALA A 616 -7.56 18.81 21.26
C ALA A 616 -7.97 19.65 22.48
N SER A 617 -8.66 19.06 23.44
CA SER A 617 -9.02 19.76 24.70
C SER A 617 -8.24 19.12 25.87
N GLU A 618 -8.85 18.22 26.63
CA GLU A 618 -8.18 17.51 27.73
C GLU A 618 -7.07 16.58 27.26
N THR A 619 -7.08 16.20 26.00
CA THR A 619 -6.15 15.29 25.35
C THR A 619 -4.91 15.96 24.77
N VAL A 620 -4.78 17.30 24.83
CA VAL A 620 -3.71 18.07 24.16
C VAL A 620 -2.30 17.70 24.62
N ALA A 621 -2.13 17.36 25.90
CA ALA A 621 -0.85 16.95 26.47
C ALA A 621 -0.71 15.43 26.65
N SER A 622 -1.51 14.62 25.95
CA SER A 622 -1.41 13.16 26.01
C SER A 622 -0.21 12.63 25.24
N SER A 623 0.42 11.55 25.75
CA SER A 623 1.55 10.93 25.05
C SER A 623 1.17 10.43 23.66
N SER A 624 0.00 9.81 23.48
CA SER A 624 -0.47 9.36 22.15
C SER A 624 -0.58 10.50 21.13
N LEU A 625 -1.05 11.68 21.52
CA LEU A 625 -1.12 12.82 20.61
C LEU A 625 0.27 13.38 20.32
N LEU A 626 1.11 13.55 21.34
CA LEU A 626 2.46 14.07 21.16
C LEU A 626 3.33 13.14 20.32
N ASP A 627 3.19 11.82 20.49
CA ASP A 627 3.87 10.83 19.64
C ASP A 627 3.37 10.89 18.20
N GLU A 628 2.08 11.09 17.97
CA GLU A 628 1.54 11.30 16.62
C GLU A 628 2.11 12.57 15.97
N ILE A 629 2.21 13.67 16.71
CA ILE A 629 2.80 14.93 16.23
C ILE A 629 4.29 14.73 15.92
N ARG A 630 5.05 14.04 16.81
CA ARG A 630 6.46 13.71 16.58
C ARG A 630 6.67 12.88 15.33
N GLU A 631 5.86 11.85 15.13
CA GLU A 631 5.93 11.01 13.95
C GLU A 631 5.61 11.79 12.68
N ARG A 632 4.61 12.68 12.72
CA ARG A 632 4.27 13.57 11.60
C ARG A 632 5.38 14.58 11.31
N ALA A 633 6.00 15.14 12.33
CA ALA A 633 7.13 16.06 12.18
C ALA A 633 8.35 15.40 11.49
N GLN A 634 8.50 14.08 11.59
CA GLN A 634 9.54 13.32 10.89
C GLN A 634 9.20 13.03 9.42
N GLU A 635 7.94 13.19 9.00
CA GLU A 635 7.47 12.91 7.65
C GLU A 635 7.68 14.08 6.67
N GLY A 636 7.96 15.28 7.16
CA GLY A 636 8.14 16.48 6.34
C GLY A 636 8.31 17.75 7.17
N VAL A 637 8.40 18.88 6.49
CA VAL A 637 8.51 20.19 7.17
C VAL A 637 7.11 20.69 7.49
N TRP A 638 6.68 20.39 8.71
CA TRP A 638 5.38 20.73 9.22
C TRP A 638 5.46 21.77 10.36
N ARG A 639 4.52 22.69 10.37
CA ARG A 639 4.14 23.48 11.54
C ARG A 639 2.88 22.89 12.13
N PHE A 640 2.80 22.82 13.45
CA PHE A 640 1.62 22.34 14.14
C PHE A 640 0.98 23.49 14.89
N THR A 641 -0.28 23.83 14.58
CA THR A 641 -1.04 24.81 15.33
C THR A 641 -2.01 24.08 16.25
N LEU A 642 -1.70 24.08 17.55
CA LEU A 642 -2.54 23.46 18.57
C LEU A 642 -3.71 24.38 18.88
N VAL A 643 -4.91 23.90 18.70
CA VAL A 643 -6.15 24.62 19.00
C VAL A 643 -6.88 23.93 20.14
N VAL A 644 -6.97 24.61 21.26
CA VAL A 644 -7.59 24.08 22.46
C VAL A 644 -8.92 24.80 22.71
N PRO A 645 -10.06 24.16 22.39
CA PRO A 645 -11.37 24.71 22.70
C PRO A 645 -11.59 24.78 24.21
N ALA A 646 -12.02 25.92 24.74
CA ALA A 646 -12.34 26.14 26.16
C ALA A 646 -13.79 26.62 26.30
N GLU A 647 -14.56 25.94 27.14
CA GLU A 647 -15.92 26.31 27.47
C GLU A 647 -15.98 26.89 28.90
N GLY A 648 -16.55 28.11 29.08
CA GLY A 648 -16.76 28.73 30.37
C GLY A 648 -15.45 29.08 31.11
N SER A 649 -15.37 28.80 32.41
CA SER A 649 -14.21 29.13 33.28
C SER A 649 -12.95 28.30 33.03
N GLY A 650 -12.98 27.44 32.02
CA GLY A 650 -11.88 26.49 31.72
C GLY A 650 -10.67 27.07 30.96
N HIS A 651 -10.65 28.38 30.65
CA HIS A 651 -9.61 28.97 29.79
C HIS A 651 -8.18 28.79 30.36
N ARG A 652 -7.95 29.15 31.63
CA ARG A 652 -6.63 28.96 32.26
C ARG A 652 -6.18 27.50 32.31
N ALA A 653 -7.10 26.57 32.56
CA ALA A 653 -6.79 25.14 32.58
C ALA A 653 -6.44 24.61 31.18
N ALA A 654 -7.12 25.11 30.14
CA ALA A 654 -6.79 24.78 28.76
C ALA A 654 -5.42 25.33 28.38
N GLU A 655 -5.10 26.56 28.81
CA GLU A 655 -3.81 27.19 28.54
C GLU A 655 -2.64 26.45 29.20
N ARG A 656 -2.76 26.07 30.46
CA ARG A 656 -1.74 25.26 31.16
C ARG A 656 -1.45 23.93 30.44
N ARG A 657 -2.49 23.20 30.02
CA ARG A 657 -2.32 21.95 29.28
C ARG A 657 -1.64 22.18 27.91
N MET A 658 -2.00 23.23 27.22
CA MET A 658 -1.37 23.63 25.96
C MET A 658 0.11 23.96 26.15
N GLN A 659 0.47 24.73 27.20
CA GLN A 659 1.86 25.09 27.49
C GLN A 659 2.73 23.85 27.78
N VAL A 660 2.20 22.84 28.47
CA VAL A 660 2.88 21.57 28.68
C VAL A 660 3.16 20.88 27.32
N ALA A 661 2.18 20.82 26.45
CA ALA A 661 2.35 20.21 25.12
C ALA A 661 3.39 20.96 24.28
N LEU A 662 3.32 22.29 24.24
CA LEU A 662 4.27 23.13 23.50
C LEU A 662 5.70 23.02 24.05
N ALA A 663 5.88 23.00 25.38
CA ALA A 663 7.19 22.84 25.99
C ALA A 663 7.85 21.49 25.62
N VAL A 664 7.06 20.42 25.59
CA VAL A 664 7.54 19.08 25.19
C VAL A 664 7.90 19.06 23.71
N LEU A 665 7.03 19.57 22.84
CA LEU A 665 7.28 19.60 21.38
C LEU A 665 8.49 20.47 21.04
N ALA A 666 8.66 21.62 21.72
CA ALA A 666 9.82 22.49 21.54
C ALA A 666 11.13 21.79 21.97
N ALA A 667 11.12 21.03 23.07
CA ALA A 667 12.29 20.24 23.52
C ALA A 667 12.66 19.14 22.53
N ASP A 668 11.69 18.63 21.76
CA ASP A 668 11.89 17.62 20.72
C ASP A 668 12.22 18.26 19.35
N GLY A 669 12.34 19.59 19.28
CA GLY A 669 12.66 20.33 18.04
C GLY A 669 11.50 20.38 17.02
N VAL A 670 10.26 20.21 17.49
CA VAL A 670 9.06 20.28 16.65
C VAL A 670 8.56 21.72 16.61
N ASP A 671 8.34 22.26 15.41
CA ASP A 671 7.75 23.59 15.21
C ASP A 671 6.26 23.57 15.53
N ALA A 672 5.89 24.05 16.70
CA ALA A 672 4.53 24.06 17.19
C ALA A 672 4.17 25.41 17.83
N SER A 673 3.01 25.92 17.51
CA SER A 673 2.35 27.05 18.13
C SER A 673 0.99 26.63 18.69
N GLY A 674 0.36 27.46 19.51
CA GLY A 674 -0.92 27.10 20.06
C GLY A 674 -1.78 28.29 20.44
N THR A 675 -3.09 28.10 20.42
CA THR A 675 -4.08 29.08 20.82
C THR A 675 -5.23 28.40 21.56
N VAL A 676 -5.69 29.07 22.62
CA VAL A 676 -6.93 28.69 23.32
C VAL A 676 -8.07 29.51 22.74
N VAL A 677 -9.11 28.83 22.27
CA VAL A 677 -10.27 29.47 21.64
C VAL A 677 -11.50 29.28 22.52
N GLU A 678 -12.14 30.38 22.95
CA GLU A 678 -13.40 30.31 23.65
C GLU A 678 -14.51 29.76 22.77
N GLY A 679 -15.18 28.70 23.24
CA GLY A 679 -16.28 28.02 22.56
C GLY A 679 -15.99 26.58 22.23
N GLY A 680 -16.92 25.93 21.52
CA GLY A 680 -16.81 24.53 21.16
C GLY A 680 -15.81 24.26 20.00
N PRO A 681 -15.45 22.99 19.77
CA PRO A 681 -14.38 22.59 18.80
C PRO A 681 -14.68 23.02 17.36
N ILE A 682 -15.93 23.06 16.94
CA ILE A 682 -16.34 23.50 15.61
C ILE A 682 -16.02 24.97 15.37
N LEU A 683 -16.39 25.82 16.34
CA LEU A 683 -16.12 27.25 16.28
C LEU A 683 -14.62 27.56 16.34
N ALA A 684 -13.89 26.79 17.14
CA ALA A 684 -12.43 26.91 17.24
C ALA A 684 -11.75 26.60 15.90
N VAL A 685 -12.14 25.54 15.22
CA VAL A 685 -11.63 25.20 13.87
C VAL A 685 -11.98 26.31 12.87
N GLN A 686 -13.22 26.81 12.86
CA GLN A 686 -13.62 27.86 11.93
C GLN A 686 -12.85 29.18 12.12
N ARG A 687 -12.59 29.57 13.35
CA ARG A 687 -11.82 30.78 13.66
C ARG A 687 -10.39 30.69 13.20
N VAL A 688 -9.72 29.58 13.55
CA VAL A 688 -8.30 29.43 13.21
C VAL A 688 -8.09 29.24 11.71
N LEU A 689 -8.96 28.49 11.02
CA LEU A 689 -8.87 28.34 9.56
C LEU A 689 -9.17 29.64 8.79
N ALA A 690 -9.85 30.61 9.41
CA ALA A 690 -10.06 31.92 8.80
C ALA A 690 -8.81 32.80 8.84
N ASP A 691 -7.95 32.59 9.84
CA ASP A 691 -6.75 33.40 10.07
C ASP A 691 -5.47 32.69 9.55
N GLU A 692 -5.41 31.37 9.67
CA GLU A 692 -4.25 30.55 9.29
C GLU A 692 -4.67 29.42 8.34
N PRO A 693 -4.20 29.39 7.08
CA PRO A 693 -4.46 28.28 6.16
C PRO A 693 -3.75 27.00 6.60
N ALA A 694 -4.48 25.91 6.71
CA ALA A 694 -3.94 24.59 7.02
C ALA A 694 -4.13 23.62 5.86
N GLN A 695 -3.31 22.57 5.81
CA GLN A 695 -3.40 21.51 4.80
C GLN A 695 -4.11 20.26 5.34
N GLU A 696 -4.10 20.05 6.65
CA GLU A 696 -4.74 18.92 7.31
C GLU A 696 -5.24 19.33 8.71
N ILE A 697 -6.28 18.64 9.19
CA ILE A 697 -6.78 18.78 10.56
C ILE A 697 -6.59 17.45 11.30
N MET A 698 -5.96 17.51 12.46
CA MET A 698 -5.80 16.39 13.39
C MET A 698 -6.67 16.60 14.61
N ILE A 699 -7.54 15.66 14.97
CA ILE A 699 -8.45 15.80 16.12
C ILE A 699 -8.16 14.70 17.13
N ALA A 700 -7.78 15.07 18.34
CA ALA A 700 -7.54 14.13 19.44
C ALA A 700 -8.79 13.99 20.33
N THR A 701 -9.29 12.75 20.47
CA THR A 701 -10.49 12.45 21.25
C THR A 701 -10.33 11.20 22.08
N TYR A 702 -11.11 11.10 23.17
CA TYR A 702 -11.31 9.82 23.88
C TYR A 702 -12.04 8.79 23.01
N PRO A 703 -12.02 7.50 23.38
CA PRO A 703 -12.77 6.45 22.68
C PRO A 703 -14.27 6.74 22.60
N THR A 704 -14.94 6.11 21.65
CA THR A 704 -16.40 6.21 21.47
C THR A 704 -17.11 5.74 22.74
N GLY A 705 -17.99 6.56 23.30
CA GLY A 705 -18.70 6.29 24.56
C GLY A 705 -18.21 7.13 25.76
N THR A 706 -16.97 7.63 25.73
CA THR A 706 -16.42 8.49 26.79
C THR A 706 -16.19 9.94 26.34
N SER A 707 -16.17 10.18 25.03
CA SER A 707 -15.94 11.51 24.46
C SER A 707 -17.27 12.23 24.15
N ARG A 708 -17.46 13.43 24.72
CA ARG A 708 -18.56 14.32 24.35
C ARG A 708 -18.53 14.71 22.87
N TRP A 709 -17.37 14.83 22.28
CA TRP A 709 -17.21 15.17 20.86
C TRP A 709 -17.71 14.07 19.93
N MET A 710 -17.63 12.82 20.36
CA MET A 710 -18.14 11.68 19.59
C MET A 710 -19.66 11.55 19.67
N THR A 711 -20.26 11.86 20.82
CA THR A 711 -21.73 11.87 20.97
C THR A 711 -22.40 13.04 20.22
N GLN A 712 -21.65 14.08 19.86
CA GLN A 712 -22.13 15.26 19.13
C GLN A 712 -21.73 15.26 17.64
N ASP A 713 -21.24 14.16 17.12
CA ASP A 713 -20.76 14.02 15.73
C ASP A 713 -19.79 15.13 15.27
N VAL A 714 -18.98 15.66 16.19
CA VAL A 714 -18.11 16.82 15.95
C VAL A 714 -17.17 16.56 14.77
N ILE A 715 -16.60 15.35 14.66
CA ILE A 715 -15.67 15.02 13.58
C ILE A 715 -16.38 15.09 12.22
N ASP A 716 -17.57 14.52 12.10
CA ASP A 716 -18.31 14.51 10.83
C ASP A 716 -18.84 15.91 10.48
N ARG A 717 -19.12 16.75 11.48
CA ARG A 717 -19.47 18.15 11.28
C ARG A 717 -18.25 18.96 10.80
N ILE A 718 -17.07 18.75 11.36
CA ILE A 718 -15.83 19.38 10.87
C ILE A 718 -15.51 18.94 9.45
N ARG A 719 -15.65 17.65 9.13
CA ARG A 719 -15.47 17.14 7.76
C ARG A 719 -16.42 17.77 6.73
N LYS A 720 -17.59 18.20 7.15
CA LYS A 720 -18.55 18.91 6.30
C LYS A 720 -18.26 20.40 6.12
N LEU A 721 -17.48 21.00 7.03
CA LEU A 721 -17.15 22.42 7.02
C LEU A 721 -15.92 22.75 6.17
N THR A 722 -15.10 21.76 5.86
CA THR A 722 -13.84 21.96 5.15
C THR A 722 -13.57 20.83 4.16
N ASP A 723 -12.85 21.16 3.11
CA ASP A 723 -12.35 20.20 2.13
C ASP A 723 -11.02 19.53 2.58
N LEU A 724 -10.49 19.90 3.75
CA LEU A 724 -9.24 19.35 4.27
C LEU A 724 -9.41 17.91 4.77
N ALA A 725 -8.31 17.15 4.74
CA ALA A 725 -8.25 15.84 5.39
C ALA A 725 -8.38 15.99 6.90
N VAL A 726 -9.23 15.16 7.54
CA VAL A 726 -9.44 15.16 8.99
C VAL A 726 -9.04 13.81 9.56
N THR A 727 -7.90 13.79 10.26
CA THR A 727 -7.36 12.61 10.94
C THR A 727 -7.80 12.59 12.40
N ARG A 728 -8.18 11.39 12.90
CA ARG A 728 -8.55 11.21 14.31
C ARG A 728 -7.46 10.49 15.08
N VAL A 729 -7.02 11.06 16.19
CA VAL A 729 -6.16 10.41 17.19
C VAL A 729 -7.03 9.98 18.37
N VAL A 730 -6.98 8.70 18.71
CA VAL A 730 -7.74 8.14 19.85
C VAL A 730 -6.81 8.07 21.05
N VAL A 731 -7.16 8.79 22.12
CA VAL A 731 -6.41 8.88 23.37
C VAL A 731 -7.17 8.13 24.45
N THR A 732 -6.55 7.16 25.12
CA THR A 732 -7.20 6.48 26.25
C THR A 732 -7.19 7.38 27.50
N THR A 733 -8.10 7.15 28.43
CA THR A 733 -8.15 7.88 29.70
C THR A 733 -6.90 7.67 30.54
N ASP A 734 -6.31 6.49 30.47
CA ASP A 734 -5.04 6.17 31.15
C ASP A 734 -3.87 6.91 30.51
N ASP A 735 -3.86 7.06 29.21
CA ASP A 735 -2.82 7.75 28.47
C ASP A 735 -2.86 9.29 28.69
N ALA A 736 -4.07 9.85 28.74
CA ALA A 736 -4.24 11.27 29.09
C ALA A 736 -3.81 11.61 30.53
N ARG A 737 -3.72 10.61 31.40
CA ARG A 737 -3.30 10.74 32.82
C ARG A 737 -1.83 10.40 33.04
N LYS A 738 -1.12 9.81 32.07
CA LYS A 738 0.31 9.51 32.20
C LYS A 738 1.12 10.81 32.12
N PRO A 739 2.12 10.97 33.00
CA PRO A 739 3.03 12.09 32.90
C PRO A 739 3.81 12.04 31.61
N VAL A 740 3.93 13.18 30.97
CA VAL A 740 4.80 13.32 29.80
C VAL A 740 6.24 13.43 30.33
N ALA A 741 7.04 12.39 30.14
CA ALA A 741 8.44 12.41 30.54
C ALA A 741 9.22 13.36 29.60
N SER A 742 9.54 14.54 30.06
CA SER A 742 10.41 15.51 29.36
C SER A 742 11.17 16.37 30.35
N ARG A 743 12.44 16.67 30.06
CA ARG A 743 13.23 17.62 30.84
C ARG A 743 12.73 19.06 30.75
N ALA A 744 11.83 19.35 29.84
CA ALA A 744 11.22 20.67 29.66
C ALA A 744 10.06 20.94 30.64
N VAL A 745 9.58 19.91 31.34
CA VAL A 745 8.45 20.00 32.29
C VAL A 745 9.00 19.74 33.71
N SER A 746 8.77 20.68 34.64
CA SER A 746 9.21 20.54 36.01
C SER A 746 8.46 19.41 36.71
N GLN A 747 9.20 18.53 37.40
CA GLN A 747 8.66 17.44 38.21
C GLN A 747 8.50 17.91 39.64
N VAL A 748 7.27 18.08 40.11
CA VAL A 748 6.96 18.59 41.46
C VAL A 748 6.36 17.46 42.29
N ALA A 749 7.03 17.03 43.35
CA ALA A 749 6.49 16.08 44.31
C ALA A 749 5.81 16.83 45.46
N VAL A 750 4.56 16.46 45.77
CA VAL A 750 3.79 17.00 46.88
C VAL A 750 3.73 15.94 47.98
N ILE A 751 4.32 16.22 49.13
CA ILE A 751 4.22 15.36 50.30
C ILE A 751 3.19 15.95 51.26
N ALA A 752 2.04 15.34 51.32
CA ALA A 752 0.90 15.82 52.09
C ALA A 752 -0.06 14.67 52.48
N ASN A 753 -0.69 14.75 53.62
CA ASN A 753 -1.71 13.80 54.06
C ASN A 753 -3.01 14.55 54.40
N ASP A 754 -3.15 15.02 55.66
CA ASP A 754 -4.35 15.70 56.10
C ASP A 754 -4.52 17.09 55.49
N THR A 755 -3.47 17.68 54.93
CA THR A 755 -3.47 18.93 54.18
C THR A 755 -3.89 18.81 52.71
N LEU A 756 -4.12 17.59 52.22
CA LEU A 756 -4.62 17.33 50.89
C LEU A 756 -5.99 17.98 50.69
N GLY A 757 -6.19 18.69 49.57
CA GLY A 757 -7.43 19.41 49.24
C GLY A 757 -7.53 20.80 49.86
N SER A 758 -6.52 21.29 50.59
CA SER A 758 -6.51 22.66 51.08
C SER A 758 -6.34 23.69 49.97
N ASP A 759 -7.00 24.85 50.10
CA ASP A 759 -6.92 25.91 49.11
C ASP A 759 -5.49 26.43 48.94
N ALA A 760 -4.73 26.55 50.07
CA ALA A 760 -3.33 27.01 50.04
C ALA A 760 -2.45 26.09 49.20
N LEU A 761 -2.62 24.74 49.27
CA LEU A 761 -1.89 23.80 48.41
C LEU A 761 -2.27 23.94 46.94
N LEU A 762 -3.59 24.11 46.71
CA LEU A 762 -4.07 24.24 45.34
C LEU A 762 -3.61 25.55 44.68
N GLU A 763 -3.61 26.67 45.43
CA GLU A 763 -3.08 27.97 44.97
C GLU A 763 -1.59 27.92 44.68
N ALA A 764 -0.78 27.37 45.62
CA ALA A 764 0.67 27.21 45.42
C ALA A 764 1.04 26.38 44.16
N LEU A 765 0.28 25.34 43.89
CA LEU A 765 0.48 24.50 42.66
C LEU A 765 -0.01 25.23 41.42
N GLN A 766 -1.07 26.01 41.51
CA GLN A 766 -1.59 26.79 40.37
C GLN A 766 -0.67 27.94 40.00
N GLU A 767 -0.17 28.71 40.95
CA GLU A 767 0.80 29.80 40.73
C GLU A 767 2.04 29.26 40.05
N ARG A 768 2.58 28.13 40.54
CA ARG A 768 3.73 27.50 39.96
C ARG A 768 3.51 26.96 38.54
N ALA A 769 2.32 26.41 38.27
CA ALA A 769 1.94 25.96 36.95
C ALA A 769 1.76 27.11 35.95
N ASP A 770 1.43 28.32 36.44
CA ASP A 770 1.37 29.52 35.62
C ASP A 770 2.76 30.10 35.30
N GLU A 771 3.73 29.90 36.19
CA GLU A 771 5.13 30.29 35.95
C GLU A 771 5.89 29.38 35.02
N ARG A 772 5.69 28.06 35.16
CA ARG A 772 6.41 27.05 34.37
C ARG A 772 5.58 25.78 34.16
N PRO A 773 5.63 25.17 32.96
CA PRO A 773 5.02 23.87 32.71
C PRO A 773 5.48 22.83 33.73
N MET A 774 4.54 22.16 34.41
CA MET A 774 4.85 21.20 35.45
C MET A 774 3.98 19.95 35.43
N HIS A 775 4.53 18.89 36.02
CA HIS A 775 3.84 17.67 36.38
C HIS A 775 3.92 17.47 37.88
N ALA A 776 2.78 17.26 38.56
CA ALA A 776 2.71 17.04 39.99
C ALA A 776 2.59 15.54 40.35
N VAL A 777 3.27 15.12 41.41
CA VAL A 777 3.10 13.80 42.02
C VAL A 777 2.72 13.99 43.47
N VAL A 778 1.51 13.56 43.83
CA VAL A 778 1.00 13.61 45.20
C VAL A 778 1.38 12.33 45.96
N LEU A 779 2.25 12.42 46.96
CA LEU A 779 2.66 11.33 47.80
C LEU A 779 2.01 11.54 49.18
N CYS A 780 1.14 10.59 49.57
CA CYS A 780 0.43 10.65 50.83
C CYS A 780 1.05 9.62 51.82
N PRO A 781 1.99 10.05 52.67
CA PRO A 781 2.63 9.15 53.62
C PRO A 781 1.65 8.76 54.74
N LEU A 782 1.64 7.50 55.13
CA LEU A 782 0.89 6.95 56.26
C LEU A 782 1.81 6.23 57.20
N SER A 783 1.97 6.78 58.43
CA SER A 783 2.59 6.07 59.56
C SER A 783 1.49 5.30 60.29
N LEU A 784 1.47 3.99 60.14
CA LEU A 784 0.51 3.12 60.80
C LEU A 784 1.12 2.56 62.09
N ASP A 785 0.46 2.84 63.24
CA ASP A 785 0.79 2.23 64.53
C ASP A 785 0.20 0.82 64.56
N GLY A 786 0.97 -0.20 64.14
CA GLY A 786 0.59 -1.58 64.16
C GLY A 786 0.69 -2.35 62.84
N PRO A 787 0.31 -3.64 62.79
CA PRO A 787 0.38 -4.41 61.55
C PRO A 787 -0.58 -3.88 60.46
N GLY A 788 -0.07 -3.62 59.27
CA GLY A 788 -0.78 -3.00 58.14
C GLY A 788 -1.97 -3.77 57.56
N TRP A 789 -2.36 -4.90 58.12
CA TRP A 789 -3.49 -5.78 57.74
C TRP A 789 -4.67 -5.72 58.70
N THR A 790 -4.76 -4.73 59.62
CA THR A 790 -5.89 -4.52 60.54
C THR A 790 -6.98 -3.72 59.79
N ASP A 791 -8.27 -3.94 60.18
CA ASP A 791 -9.40 -3.20 59.62
C ASP A 791 -9.25 -1.67 59.79
N GLU A 792 -8.59 -1.24 60.88
CA GLU A 792 -8.32 0.19 61.13
C GLU A 792 -7.25 0.74 60.18
N ALA A 793 -6.20 -0.01 59.88
CA ALA A 793 -5.17 0.37 58.92
C ALA A 793 -5.75 0.48 57.51
N GLU A 794 -6.68 -0.42 57.14
CA GLU A 794 -7.37 -0.39 55.83
C GLU A 794 -8.34 0.78 55.72
N ARG A 795 -9.05 1.13 56.82
CA ARG A 795 -9.88 2.33 56.86
C ARG A 795 -9.07 3.62 56.66
N VAL A 796 -7.99 3.79 57.41
CA VAL A 796 -7.10 4.97 57.32
C VAL A 796 -6.52 5.06 55.89
N ARG A 797 -6.08 3.97 55.28
CA ARG A 797 -5.54 3.91 53.92
C ARG A 797 -6.62 4.27 52.88
N THR A 798 -7.85 3.81 53.07
CA THR A 798 -9.01 4.12 52.18
C THR A 798 -9.36 5.60 52.27
N GLU A 799 -9.38 6.23 53.42
CA GLU A 799 -9.65 7.65 53.64
C GLU A 799 -8.54 8.52 53.00
N ALA A 800 -7.27 8.17 53.22
CA ALA A 800 -6.15 8.86 52.59
C ALA A 800 -6.17 8.76 51.05
N ALA A 801 -6.49 7.60 50.55
CA ALA A 801 -6.67 7.41 49.09
C ALA A 801 -7.87 8.20 48.51
N ALA A 802 -8.93 8.38 49.27
CA ALA A 802 -10.06 9.21 48.88
C ALA A 802 -9.67 10.69 48.84
N ARG A 803 -8.92 11.21 49.83
CA ARG A 803 -8.40 12.58 49.85
C ARG A 803 -7.44 12.84 48.70
N ALA A 804 -6.49 11.92 48.43
CA ALA A 804 -5.56 12.02 47.34
C ALA A 804 -6.30 12.07 45.98
N ARG A 805 -7.30 11.21 45.79
CA ARG A 805 -8.14 11.21 44.57
C ARG A 805 -8.90 12.51 44.38
N ALA A 806 -9.47 13.07 45.44
CA ALA A 806 -10.21 14.36 45.40
C ALA A 806 -9.25 15.49 45.00
N THR A 807 -8.08 15.59 45.63
CA THR A 807 -7.05 16.58 45.29
C THR A 807 -6.58 16.46 43.86
N MET A 808 -6.26 15.23 43.39
CA MET A 808 -5.90 15.01 42.01
C MET A 808 -6.98 15.45 41.03
N ALA A 809 -8.26 15.20 41.36
CA ALA A 809 -9.38 15.63 40.52
C ALA A 809 -9.51 17.16 40.46
N GLN A 810 -9.20 17.87 41.55
CA GLN A 810 -9.19 19.33 41.57
C GLN A 810 -8.02 19.89 40.75
N LEU A 811 -6.81 19.32 40.86
CA LEU A 811 -5.64 19.73 40.09
C LEU A 811 -5.82 19.47 38.59
N GLN A 812 -6.39 18.33 38.24
CA GLN A 812 -6.71 17.98 36.83
C GLN A 812 -7.73 18.97 36.23
N ARG A 813 -8.78 19.36 37.01
CA ARG A 813 -9.71 20.41 36.58
C ARG A 813 -9.04 21.77 36.40
N ALA A 814 -8.03 22.07 37.21
CA ALA A 814 -7.19 23.24 37.05
C ALA A 814 -6.18 23.14 35.89
N GLY A 815 -6.14 22.04 35.14
CA GLY A 815 -5.26 21.86 33.99
C GLY A 815 -3.84 21.39 34.36
N ILE A 816 -3.60 20.99 35.62
CA ILE A 816 -2.30 20.48 36.08
C ILE A 816 -2.28 18.98 35.87
N SER A 817 -1.22 18.49 35.20
CA SER A 817 -0.96 17.05 35.07
C SER A 817 -0.55 16.51 36.44
N VAL A 818 -1.29 15.52 36.98
CA VAL A 818 -1.05 15.00 38.32
C VAL A 818 -1.33 13.52 38.41
N ARG A 819 -0.49 12.81 39.18
CA ARG A 819 -0.74 11.47 39.70
C ARG A 819 -0.54 11.44 41.21
N GLY A 820 -1.02 10.39 41.89
CA GLY A 820 -0.83 10.28 43.32
C GLY A 820 -0.81 8.84 43.79
N GLU A 821 -0.07 8.61 44.86
CA GLU A 821 0.08 7.32 45.56
C GLU A 821 0.00 7.53 47.08
N VAL A 822 -0.66 6.59 47.75
CA VAL A 822 -0.59 6.44 49.20
C VAL A 822 0.56 5.50 49.50
N ILE A 823 1.51 5.95 50.33
CA ILE A 823 2.69 5.19 50.64
C ILE A 823 2.72 4.80 52.14
N ASP A 824 3.15 3.58 52.42
CA ASP A 824 3.38 3.17 53.78
C ASP A 824 4.79 3.68 54.20
N GLY A 825 4.81 4.64 55.11
CA GLY A 825 6.03 5.26 55.58
C GLY A 825 5.80 6.70 56.02
N ASP A 826 6.91 7.31 56.45
CA ASP A 826 6.93 8.69 56.90
C ASP A 826 7.23 9.68 55.78
N PRO A 827 7.17 10.99 55.99
CA PRO A 827 7.47 11.98 54.95
C PRO A 827 8.91 11.92 54.42
N VAL A 828 9.87 11.37 55.17
CA VAL A 828 11.26 11.21 54.72
C VAL A 828 11.37 10.09 53.70
N GLU A 829 10.61 9.02 53.90
CA GLU A 829 10.50 7.94 52.88
C GLU A 829 9.77 8.43 51.62
N ALA A 830 8.74 9.25 51.77
CA ALA A 830 8.08 9.90 50.64
C ALA A 830 9.07 10.77 49.82
N ALA A 831 9.97 11.48 50.48
CA ALA A 831 11.00 12.27 49.80
C ALA A 831 12.03 11.41 49.04
N ARG A 832 12.39 10.25 49.56
CA ARG A 832 13.25 9.27 48.86
C ARG A 832 12.56 8.74 47.60
N ILE A 833 11.30 8.39 47.70
CA ILE A 833 10.49 7.95 46.56
C ILE A 833 10.35 9.06 45.54
N ALA A 834 10.14 10.32 45.96
CA ALA A 834 10.11 11.49 45.09
C ALA A 834 11.42 11.63 44.27
N ARG A 835 12.56 11.44 44.91
CA ARG A 835 13.88 11.51 44.28
C ARG A 835 14.09 10.30 43.34
N ASP A 836 13.96 9.07 43.86
CA ASP A 836 14.44 7.85 43.19
C ASP A 836 13.50 7.35 42.11
N SER A 837 12.18 7.50 42.33
CA SER A 837 11.16 6.99 41.39
C SER A 837 10.59 8.06 40.47
N PHE A 838 10.59 9.32 40.91
CA PHE A 838 9.96 10.41 40.16
C PHE A 838 10.93 11.48 39.69
N HIS A 839 12.19 11.43 40.11
CA HIS A 839 13.24 12.42 39.76
C HIS A 839 12.74 13.86 39.96
N ALA A 840 12.12 14.13 41.13
CA ALA A 840 11.50 15.41 41.39
C ALA A 840 12.54 16.55 41.41
N ASP A 841 12.26 17.64 40.74
CA ASP A 841 13.03 18.88 40.75
C ASP A 841 12.70 19.70 42.00
N VAL A 842 11.45 19.61 42.45
CA VAL A 842 10.91 20.34 43.62
C VAL A 842 10.10 19.36 44.47
N VAL A 843 10.28 19.46 45.77
CA VAL A 843 9.50 18.73 46.80
C VAL A 843 8.75 19.75 47.67
N LEU A 844 7.42 19.74 47.54
CA LEU A 844 6.54 20.56 48.38
C LEU A 844 6.08 19.74 49.57
N VAL A 845 6.40 20.20 50.75
CA VAL A 845 5.94 19.58 52.02
C VAL A 845 4.83 20.44 52.60
N CYS A 846 3.65 19.83 52.81
CA CYS A 846 2.49 20.55 53.34
C CYS A 846 2.21 20.14 54.79
N SER A 847 2.12 21.10 55.68
CA SER A 847 1.77 20.87 57.10
C SER A 847 0.80 21.95 57.64
N PHE A 848 0.07 21.63 58.68
CA PHE A 848 -0.77 22.62 59.38
C PHE A 848 0.07 23.50 60.30
N ARG A 849 -0.28 24.81 60.41
CA ARG A 849 0.33 25.76 61.31
C ARG A 849 0.13 25.30 62.73
N GLY A 850 1.24 25.15 63.52
CA GLY A 850 1.17 24.87 64.95
C GLY A 850 1.04 23.41 65.36
N ARG A 851 1.13 22.45 64.48
CA ARG A 851 1.36 21.04 64.81
C ARG A 851 2.86 20.77 64.93
N ASP A 852 3.33 20.35 66.13
CA ASP A 852 4.73 20.34 66.62
C ASP A 852 5.74 19.42 65.89
N HIS A 853 5.45 18.91 64.74
CA HIS A 853 6.35 17.96 64.06
C HIS A 853 6.94 18.48 62.74
N SER A 854 6.66 19.71 62.30
CA SER A 854 7.19 20.24 61.02
C SER A 854 8.68 20.58 61.12
N ASP A 855 9.18 21.08 62.24
CA ASP A 855 10.58 21.48 62.39
C ASP A 855 11.55 20.29 62.52
N ASP A 856 11.08 19.14 62.98
CA ASP A 856 11.88 17.90 63.06
C ASP A 856 11.89 17.08 61.76
N VAL A 857 10.86 17.19 60.94
CA VAL A 857 10.69 16.38 59.71
C VAL A 857 11.39 17.03 58.52
N LEU A 858 11.33 18.36 58.40
CA LEU A 858 11.90 19.12 57.26
C LEU A 858 13.42 18.85 57.03
N PRO A 859 14.28 18.81 58.01
CA PRO A 859 15.72 18.48 57.78
C PRO A 859 15.90 17.07 57.22
N GLY A 860 15.08 16.10 57.69
CA GLY A 860 15.12 14.74 57.20
C GLY A 860 14.63 14.65 55.74
N VAL A 861 13.56 15.36 55.39
CA VAL A 861 13.06 15.46 54.00
C VAL A 861 14.09 16.14 53.09
N GLN A 862 14.73 17.23 53.55
CA GLN A 862 15.79 17.90 52.76
C GLN A 862 16.96 16.98 52.47
N ALA A 863 17.40 16.22 53.48
CA ALA A 863 18.48 15.23 53.30
C ALA A 863 18.05 14.09 52.33
N ALA A 864 16.82 13.62 52.42
CA ALA A 864 16.28 12.55 51.61
C ALA A 864 16.00 12.98 50.15
N ALA A 865 15.59 14.22 49.90
CA ALA A 865 15.30 14.78 48.60
C ALA A 865 16.54 14.95 47.71
N GLY A 866 17.75 14.88 48.26
CA GLY A 866 19.00 14.98 47.51
C GLY A 866 19.21 16.36 46.87
N GLY A 867 19.21 16.48 45.59
CA GLY A 867 19.42 17.74 44.86
C GLY A 867 18.16 18.53 44.57
N ALA A 868 16.97 18.03 44.90
CA ALA A 868 15.70 18.72 44.68
C ALA A 868 15.51 19.91 45.64
N THR A 869 14.87 20.96 45.17
CA THR A 869 14.49 22.11 46.02
C THR A 869 13.35 21.71 46.95
N VAL A 870 13.51 21.83 48.26
CA VAL A 870 12.45 21.52 49.23
C VAL A 870 11.80 22.81 49.70
N GLU A 871 10.48 22.92 49.53
CA GLU A 871 9.68 24.06 49.94
C GLU A 871 8.58 23.61 50.89
N HIS A 872 8.28 24.48 51.86
CA HIS A 872 7.26 24.21 52.86
C HIS A 872 6.01 25.05 52.63
N VAL A 873 4.88 24.43 52.42
CA VAL A 873 3.58 25.05 52.33
C VAL A 873 2.84 24.89 53.67
N ILE A 874 2.61 26.03 54.34
CA ILE A 874 1.93 26.06 55.62
C ILE A 874 0.44 26.31 55.40
N VAL A 875 -0.39 25.40 55.89
CA VAL A 875 -1.84 25.46 55.75
C VAL A 875 -2.44 25.92 57.12
N ASP A 876 -3.27 26.92 57.07
CA ASP A 876 -4.00 27.35 58.30
C ASP A 876 -5.10 26.33 58.59
N ALA A 877 -5.24 25.92 59.86
CA ALA A 877 -6.22 24.93 60.28
C ALA A 877 -7.63 25.57 60.29
N GLU A 878 -8.34 25.57 59.17
CA GLU A 878 -9.79 25.73 59.17
C GLU A 878 -10.48 24.41 59.51
N ALA A 879 -11.53 24.49 60.35
CA ALA A 879 -12.28 23.33 60.77
C ALA A 879 -12.86 22.56 59.55
N PRO A 880 -12.79 21.24 59.48
CA PRO A 880 -13.30 20.51 58.37
C PRO A 880 -14.80 20.69 58.26
N THR A 881 -15.28 21.33 57.19
CA THR A 881 -16.69 21.30 56.79
C THR A 881 -17.04 19.86 56.41
N ALA A 882 -17.92 19.25 57.20
CA ALA A 882 -18.43 17.93 56.95
C ALA A 882 -19.06 17.86 55.54
N PRO A 883 -18.85 16.79 54.77
CA PRO A 883 -19.50 16.68 53.48
C PRO A 883 -21.01 16.53 53.67
N THR A 884 -21.77 17.53 53.21
CA THR A 884 -23.21 17.42 53.05
C THR A 884 -23.47 16.39 51.97
N GLY A 885 -24.07 15.25 52.37
CA GLY A 885 -24.49 14.21 51.45
C GLY A 885 -25.64 14.66 50.55
N SER A 886 -25.56 14.37 49.29
CA SER A 886 -26.58 13.87 48.38
C SER A 886 -25.96 13.42 47.06
#